data_6fb3c7cececff09f25c7e9e6991ba3e7
#
_entry.id   6fb3c7cececff09f25c7e9e6991ba3e7
#
_cell.length_a   1.000
_cell.length_b   1.000
_cell.length_c   1.000
_cell.angle_alpha   90.00
_cell.angle_beta   90.00
_cell.angle_gamma   90.00
#
_symmetry.space_group_name_H-M   'P 1'
#
loop_
_entity.id
_entity.type
_entity.pdbx_description
1 polymer ?
#
loop_
_entity_poly.entity_id
_entity_poly.type
_entity_poly.pdbx_seq_one_letter_code
_entity_poly.pdbx_strand_id
1 'polypeptide(L)'
;MEQRYRYMLKQTLSFYKNRLRYHFIRLTSTISDNYIVFEAYAGRQYSDSVRAIYEELIQDEEFRSYYFIWVFEEPEKYLFLLENHHTILVRKGSSECLRYYASARYWINNVTVADYLKPAKAQIYIETWHGTPLKRLGCDITADSDPRQTKKYMHRRYRKKGKKATCFLSPSPYYTEKITSAFCLSDKQQNAIAATGYPRNDKLFHCTEEEVAAWKEKWNIPADKKVLLYTPTWRDSYVDEQGRFIWHNDVDLPALMDALGKDYVLLFRSHHQIRNLANILDCPQIIDVSQAEDINELYLMSDLMITDYSSTMFDYANLKRPMVFHMFDRERYDEDIRGFYLPLEELPGPVTATIDELADAIRNQLQHFTYGETYKNFNAKFNPLEDGNSARRVIEQCFTQVLHKRSFRENIVRYSRKTLNRIRILLQLLNYNVLGFFRSHGMMHNNNSLRLLELKNSHQGERCFLIGNGPSLNGDDLNLLQDEYTFGTNMVYKIFDKTNWRPSFHCVSDTIYGSKLGLELSDMIKAPLFTTERTYRRMRKKPVDTTYIHTIQSERYKVRGNIFAYCMIKATVLSLAAEMAFHMGFKEIYLLGVDCTNPHDKKGHFTDNYTTKEVAETDINRIKTRMKANTLTTKQIGEHIIDRSMEVYALLDEYSKKHGIRIYNATRGGNLEIFPRVKLEDVLNIKT
;
A
#
# COMPACT_ATOMS: atom_id res chain seq x y z
N MET A 1 35.82 -17.77 11.29
CA MET A 1 36.10 -16.31 11.25
C MET A 1 35.83 -15.68 9.87
N GLU A 2 36.33 -16.27 8.78
CA GLU A 2 36.20 -15.71 7.43
C GLU A 2 34.76 -15.58 6.92
N GLN A 3 33.89 -16.57 7.13
CA GLN A 3 32.47 -16.51 6.75
C GLN A 3 31.71 -15.37 7.49
N ARG A 4 32.02 -15.18 8.78
CA ARG A 4 31.45 -14.13 9.60
C ARG A 4 31.90 -12.74 9.14
N TYR A 5 33.18 -12.59 8.77
CA TYR A 5 33.72 -11.34 8.22
C TYR A 5 33.07 -11.01 6.86
N ARG A 6 32.94 -11.98 5.95
CA ARG A 6 32.27 -11.83 4.67
C ARG A 6 30.79 -11.44 4.84
N TYR A 7 30.10 -12.03 5.82
CA TYR A 7 28.71 -11.68 6.14
C TYR A 7 28.58 -10.23 6.64
N MET A 8 29.44 -9.81 7.57
CA MET A 8 29.46 -8.44 8.08
C MET A 8 29.79 -7.41 6.98
N LEU A 9 30.75 -7.72 6.11
CA LEU A 9 31.11 -6.87 4.97
C LEU A 9 29.93 -6.72 4.01
N LYS A 10 29.24 -7.82 3.70
CA LYS A 10 28.07 -7.83 2.83
C LYS A 10 26.90 -7.00 3.42
N GLN A 11 26.67 -7.09 4.72
CA GLN A 11 25.68 -6.26 5.40
C GLN A 11 26.05 -4.77 5.38
N THR A 12 27.31 -4.45 5.63
CA THR A 12 27.81 -3.08 5.61
C THR A 12 27.68 -2.45 4.22
N LEU A 13 28.08 -3.18 3.16
CA LEU A 13 27.94 -2.74 1.78
C LEU A 13 26.45 -2.53 1.40
N SER A 14 25.60 -3.46 1.80
CA SER A 14 24.15 -3.36 1.58
C SER A 14 23.56 -2.12 2.27
N PHE A 15 23.98 -1.85 3.50
CA PHE A 15 23.58 -0.65 4.25
C PHE A 15 23.94 0.65 3.50
N TYR A 16 25.19 0.81 3.06
CA TYR A 16 25.63 2.01 2.35
C TYR A 16 24.95 2.14 0.97
N LYS A 17 24.77 1.04 0.25
CA LYS A 17 24.02 0.99 -1.00
C LYS A 17 22.58 1.49 -0.81
N ASN A 18 21.88 0.96 0.19
CA ASN A 18 20.50 1.37 0.48
C ASN A 18 20.43 2.82 0.99
N ARG A 19 21.40 3.27 1.76
CA ARG A 19 21.51 4.67 2.22
C ARG A 19 21.65 5.63 1.04
N LEU A 20 22.51 5.33 0.06
CA LEU A 20 22.68 6.14 -1.16
C LEU A 20 21.41 6.13 -2.01
N ARG A 21 20.83 4.94 -2.25
CA ARG A 21 19.56 4.79 -2.97
C ARG A 21 18.44 5.63 -2.35
N TYR A 22 18.25 5.50 -1.03
CA TYR A 22 17.25 6.27 -0.31
C TYR A 22 17.48 7.77 -0.39
N HIS A 23 18.75 8.21 -0.28
CA HIS A 23 19.10 9.63 -0.41
C HIS A 23 18.67 10.20 -1.77
N PHE A 24 19.02 9.53 -2.88
CA PHE A 24 18.61 9.95 -4.22
C PHE A 24 17.11 9.93 -4.42
N ILE A 25 16.43 8.85 -3.98
CA ILE A 25 14.96 8.75 -4.05
C ILE A 25 14.31 9.90 -3.29
N ARG A 26 14.80 10.22 -2.09
CA ARG A 26 14.27 11.30 -1.25
C ARG A 26 14.40 12.68 -1.90
N LEU A 27 15.49 12.94 -2.64
CA LEU A 27 15.68 14.22 -3.36
C LEU A 27 14.63 14.43 -4.46
N THR A 28 14.14 13.34 -5.05
CA THR A 28 13.19 13.36 -6.17
C THR A 28 11.75 13.09 -5.77
N SER A 29 11.52 12.65 -4.52
CA SER A 29 10.17 12.34 -4.01
C SER A 29 9.47 13.57 -3.46
N THR A 30 8.15 13.62 -3.65
CA THR A 30 7.26 14.60 -3.03
C THR A 30 6.45 13.88 -1.95
N ILE A 31 6.32 14.50 -0.76
CA ILE A 31 5.51 13.95 0.31
C ILE A 31 4.04 14.11 -0.05
N SER A 32 3.30 13.02 0.02
CA SER A 32 1.84 12.94 -0.15
C SER A 32 1.19 12.87 1.22
N ASP A 33 0.28 13.79 1.48
CA ASP A 33 -0.36 13.91 2.81
C ASP A 33 -1.27 12.71 3.15
N ASN A 34 -1.73 11.97 2.13
CA ASN A 34 -2.61 10.81 2.24
C ASN A 34 -1.91 9.45 2.11
N TYR A 35 -0.59 9.37 2.28
CA TYR A 35 0.16 8.12 2.29
C TYR A 35 0.59 7.78 3.72
N ILE A 36 0.27 6.56 4.15
CA ILE A 36 0.63 6.01 5.46
C ILE A 36 1.43 4.72 5.23
N VAL A 37 2.63 4.62 5.79
CA VAL A 37 3.46 3.41 5.75
C VAL A 37 3.36 2.69 7.08
N PHE A 38 3.08 1.39 7.03
CA PHE A 38 3.01 0.46 8.15
C PHE A 38 4.12 -0.57 8.06
N GLU A 39 4.83 -0.83 9.15
CA GLU A 39 5.81 -1.90 9.24
C GLU A 39 5.82 -2.45 10.68
N ALA A 40 5.34 -3.69 10.87
CA ALA A 40 5.37 -4.36 12.16
C ALA A 40 6.53 -5.38 12.22
N TYR A 41 7.20 -5.45 13.36
CA TYR A 41 8.35 -6.34 13.62
C TYR A 41 9.35 -6.41 12.47
N ALA A 42 9.69 -5.23 11.94
CA ALA A 42 10.60 -5.08 10.82
C ALA A 42 10.11 -5.80 9.54
N GLY A 43 8.81 -5.81 9.29
CA GLY A 43 8.17 -6.38 8.09
C GLY A 43 7.94 -7.89 8.14
N ARG A 44 8.01 -8.50 9.32
CA ARG A 44 7.85 -9.96 9.46
C ARG A 44 6.43 -10.40 9.81
N GLN A 45 5.60 -9.51 10.33
CA GLN A 45 4.28 -9.86 10.86
C GLN A 45 3.23 -8.81 10.51
N TYR A 46 1.99 -9.24 10.44
CA TYR A 46 0.79 -8.39 10.44
C TYR A 46 0.17 -8.46 11.84
N SER A 47 0.67 -7.66 12.77
CA SER A 47 0.29 -7.76 14.18
C SER A 47 0.57 -6.48 14.96
N ASP A 48 0.29 -6.51 16.27
CA ASP A 48 0.60 -5.46 17.25
C ASP A 48 -0.18 -4.16 16.98
N SER A 49 0.19 -3.09 17.68
CA SER A 49 -0.43 -1.77 17.58
C SER A 49 -0.44 -1.20 16.16
N VAL A 50 0.52 -1.61 15.33
CA VAL A 50 0.58 -1.23 13.90
C VAL A 50 -0.62 -1.76 13.14
N ARG A 51 -1.00 -3.03 13.39
CA ARG A 51 -2.21 -3.66 12.83
C ARG A 51 -3.47 -2.98 13.34
N ALA A 52 -3.60 -2.81 14.65
CA ALA A 52 -4.79 -2.22 15.25
C ALA A 52 -5.06 -0.80 14.74
N ILE A 53 -4.02 0.04 14.59
CA ILE A 53 -4.17 1.38 14.00
C ILE A 53 -4.60 1.30 12.53
N TYR A 54 -4.08 0.35 11.76
CA TYR A 54 -4.48 0.18 10.37
C TYR A 54 -5.95 -0.27 10.26
N GLU A 55 -6.38 -1.23 11.07
CA GLU A 55 -7.75 -1.75 11.06
C GLU A 55 -8.77 -0.67 11.46
N GLU A 56 -8.42 0.22 12.36
CA GLU A 56 -9.25 1.39 12.71
C GLU A 56 -9.30 2.41 11.55
N LEU A 57 -8.15 2.73 10.93
CA LEU A 57 -8.07 3.71 9.85
C LEU A 57 -8.82 3.31 8.58
N ILE A 58 -8.88 2.02 8.23
CA ILE A 58 -9.60 1.56 7.03
C ILE A 58 -11.12 1.63 7.19
N GLN A 59 -11.62 1.68 8.42
CA GLN A 59 -13.06 1.81 8.72
C GLN A 59 -13.49 3.27 8.84
N ASP A 60 -12.55 4.20 9.02
CA ASP A 60 -12.83 5.61 9.23
C ASP A 60 -13.02 6.35 7.88
N GLU A 61 -14.20 6.92 7.66
CA GLU A 61 -14.57 7.64 6.44
C GLU A 61 -13.64 8.83 6.12
N GLU A 62 -13.04 9.48 7.13
CA GLU A 62 -12.08 10.58 6.92
C GLU A 62 -10.82 10.10 6.17
N PHE A 63 -10.46 8.83 6.32
CA PHE A 63 -9.29 8.22 5.71
C PHE A 63 -9.59 7.46 4.41
N ARG A 64 -10.81 7.47 3.91
CA ARG A 64 -11.23 6.77 2.69
C ARG A 64 -10.39 7.12 1.45
N SER A 65 -9.84 8.34 1.39
CA SER A 65 -8.96 8.79 0.29
C SER A 65 -7.48 8.51 0.54
N TYR A 66 -7.12 7.86 1.64
CA TYR A 66 -5.75 7.55 1.99
C TYR A 66 -5.29 6.23 1.36
N TYR A 67 -3.97 6.09 1.22
CA TYR A 67 -3.30 4.88 0.76
C TYR A 67 -2.53 4.27 1.93
N PHE A 68 -2.77 3.00 2.17
CA PHE A 68 -2.22 2.23 3.28
C PHE A 68 -1.12 1.31 2.76
N ILE A 69 0.13 1.63 3.01
CA ILE A 69 1.28 0.95 2.45
C ILE A 69 1.91 0.04 3.50
N TRP A 70 1.69 -1.26 3.38
CA TRP A 70 2.30 -2.26 4.24
C TRP A 70 3.64 -2.74 3.70
N VAL A 71 4.66 -2.72 4.55
CA VAL A 71 6.02 -3.18 4.24
C VAL A 71 6.25 -4.54 4.87
N PHE A 72 6.45 -5.57 4.02
CA PHE A 72 6.74 -6.93 4.47
C PHE A 72 8.04 -7.48 3.89
N GLU A 73 8.69 -8.41 4.61
CA GLU A 73 9.77 -9.23 4.05
C GLU A 73 9.21 -10.18 2.99
N GLU A 74 8.05 -10.79 3.25
CA GLU A 74 7.35 -11.73 2.38
C GLU A 74 5.89 -11.27 2.17
N PRO A 75 5.63 -10.27 1.29
CA PRO A 75 4.29 -9.73 1.08
C PRO A 75 3.29 -10.76 0.54
N GLU A 76 3.77 -11.85 -0.04
CA GLU A 76 2.93 -12.93 -0.58
C GLU A 76 2.10 -13.66 0.51
N LYS A 77 2.52 -13.61 1.76
CA LYS A 77 1.79 -14.18 2.89
C LYS A 77 0.55 -13.38 3.29
N TYR A 78 0.45 -12.12 2.85
CA TYR A 78 -0.55 -11.16 3.30
C TYR A 78 -1.42 -10.62 2.16
N LEU A 79 -1.58 -11.39 1.08
CA LEU A 79 -2.36 -10.95 -0.09
C LEU A 79 -3.82 -10.65 0.22
N PHE A 80 -4.39 -11.24 1.27
CA PHE A 80 -5.75 -10.95 1.74
C PHE A 80 -5.96 -9.47 2.11
N LEU A 81 -4.90 -8.75 2.48
CA LEU A 81 -5.00 -7.32 2.78
C LEU A 81 -5.31 -6.47 1.55
N LEU A 82 -5.12 -6.99 0.35
CA LEU A 82 -5.45 -6.29 -0.90
C LEU A 82 -6.96 -6.18 -1.16
N GLU A 83 -7.77 -6.92 -0.41
CA GLU A 83 -9.23 -6.79 -0.43
C GLU A 83 -9.69 -5.47 0.20
N ASN A 84 -8.89 -4.91 1.10
CA ASN A 84 -9.16 -3.62 1.70
C ASN A 84 -8.83 -2.48 0.72
N HIS A 85 -9.69 -1.46 0.68
CA HIS A 85 -9.53 -0.33 -0.22
C HIS A 85 -8.17 0.37 -0.05
N HIS A 86 -7.55 0.79 -1.15
CA HIS A 86 -6.29 1.53 -1.20
C HIS A 86 -5.11 0.92 -0.43
N THR A 87 -5.17 -0.37 -0.10
CA THR A 87 -4.06 -1.07 0.55
C THR A 87 -3.04 -1.55 -0.48
N ILE A 88 -1.78 -1.34 -0.19
CA ILE A 88 -0.63 -1.63 -1.05
C ILE A 88 0.39 -2.43 -0.27
N LEU A 89 0.82 -3.57 -0.80
CA LEU A 89 1.88 -4.37 -0.20
C LEU A 89 3.20 -4.15 -0.92
N VAL A 90 4.27 -3.91 -0.17
CA VAL A 90 5.61 -3.70 -0.74
C VAL A 90 6.64 -4.57 -0.05
N ARG A 91 7.56 -5.12 -0.85
CA ARG A 91 8.67 -5.91 -0.31
C ARG A 91 9.70 -4.99 0.34
N LYS A 92 10.06 -5.30 1.57
CA LYS A 92 11.08 -4.57 2.34
C LYS A 92 12.40 -4.44 1.57
N GLY A 93 12.98 -3.25 1.59
CA GLY A 93 14.25 -2.94 0.91
C GLY A 93 14.16 -2.82 -0.61
N SER A 94 12.99 -3.02 -1.23
CA SER A 94 12.76 -2.76 -2.65
C SER A 94 12.87 -1.25 -2.97
N SER A 95 13.06 -0.91 -4.23
CA SER A 95 13.04 0.50 -4.67
C SER A 95 11.70 1.17 -4.44
N GLU A 96 10.63 0.39 -4.49
CA GLU A 96 9.27 0.83 -4.23
C GLU A 96 9.08 1.15 -2.74
N CYS A 97 9.50 0.24 -1.85
CA CYS A 97 9.51 0.45 -0.40
C CYS A 97 10.24 1.77 -0.05
N LEU A 98 11.44 1.99 -0.60
CA LEU A 98 12.20 3.21 -0.36
C LEU A 98 11.48 4.47 -0.86
N ARG A 99 10.74 4.36 -1.98
CA ARG A 99 9.92 5.47 -2.51
C ARG A 99 8.75 5.80 -1.59
N TYR A 100 8.04 4.79 -1.07
CA TYR A 100 6.95 5.04 -0.14
C TYR A 100 7.46 5.65 1.16
N TYR A 101 8.54 5.15 1.74
CA TYR A 101 9.16 5.81 2.90
C TYR A 101 9.59 7.27 2.61
N ALA A 102 10.03 7.58 1.41
CA ALA A 102 10.39 8.93 1.03
C ALA A 102 9.19 9.85 0.76
N SER A 103 8.03 9.29 0.38
CA SER A 103 6.86 10.05 -0.05
C SER A 103 5.67 10.01 0.92
N ALA A 104 5.60 9.06 1.84
CA ALA A 104 4.49 8.98 2.79
C ALA A 104 4.57 10.08 3.85
N ARG A 105 3.42 10.64 4.22
CA ARG A 105 3.29 11.62 5.30
C ARG A 105 3.51 10.95 6.66
N TYR A 106 2.92 9.76 6.85
CA TYR A 106 2.92 9.04 8.12
C TYR A 106 3.69 7.74 8.01
N TRP A 107 4.51 7.45 9.01
CA TRP A 107 5.18 6.17 9.22
C TRP A 107 4.74 5.61 10.56
N ILE A 108 4.30 4.38 10.61
CA ILE A 108 3.85 3.69 11.83
C ILE A 108 4.63 2.40 11.98
N ASN A 109 5.39 2.27 13.06
CA ASN A 109 6.25 1.13 13.33
C ASN A 109 6.26 0.80 14.82
N ASN A 110 6.45 -0.47 15.14
CA ASN A 110 6.64 -0.94 16.53
C ASN A 110 8.08 -1.36 16.84
N VAL A 111 8.92 -1.44 15.83
CA VAL A 111 10.38 -1.64 15.94
C VAL A 111 11.02 -0.59 15.06
N THR A 112 11.93 0.18 15.63
CA THR A 112 12.53 1.31 14.91
C THR A 112 13.00 0.95 13.50
N VAL A 113 12.57 1.74 12.53
CA VAL A 113 12.92 1.59 11.11
C VAL A 113 14.43 1.51 10.87
N ALA A 114 14.81 0.91 9.75
CA ALA A 114 16.20 0.74 9.36
C ALA A 114 17.01 2.04 9.48
N ASP A 115 18.27 1.94 9.88
CA ASP A 115 19.12 3.08 10.24
C ASP A 115 19.36 4.06 9.08
N TYR A 116 19.27 3.59 7.83
CA TYR A 116 19.43 4.44 6.65
C TYR A 116 18.15 5.24 6.31
N LEU A 117 16.99 4.83 6.81
CA LEU A 117 15.74 5.58 6.66
C LEU A 117 15.73 6.75 7.66
N LYS A 118 15.57 7.95 7.14
CA LYS A 118 15.47 9.18 7.93
C LYS A 118 14.25 9.96 7.49
N PRO A 119 13.25 10.16 8.38
CA PRO A 119 12.09 10.96 8.04
C PRO A 119 12.51 12.41 7.73
N ALA A 120 11.80 13.03 6.80
CA ALA A 120 11.91 14.46 6.55
C ALA A 120 11.16 15.24 7.64
N LYS A 121 11.42 16.54 7.80
CA LYS A 121 10.74 17.37 8.79
C LYS A 121 9.21 17.42 8.65
N ALA A 122 8.73 17.20 7.42
CA ALA A 122 7.31 17.16 7.12
C ALA A 122 6.67 15.79 7.34
N GLN A 123 7.44 14.74 7.57
CA GLN A 123 6.94 13.41 7.83
C GLN A 123 6.76 13.18 9.32
N ILE A 124 5.72 12.44 9.66
CA ILE A 124 5.36 12.09 11.03
C ILE A 124 5.72 10.62 11.20
N TYR A 125 6.65 10.34 12.11
CA TYR A 125 7.02 8.98 12.45
C TYR A 125 6.47 8.65 13.84
N ILE A 126 5.47 7.79 13.88
CA ILE A 126 4.83 7.27 15.09
C ILE A 126 5.54 5.96 15.45
N GLU A 127 6.24 5.95 16.56
CA GLU A 127 6.85 4.76 17.15
C GLU A 127 5.89 4.21 18.20
N THR A 128 5.26 3.06 17.90
CA THR A 128 4.31 2.46 18.83
C THR A 128 4.98 1.64 19.91
N TRP A 129 6.26 1.27 19.69
CA TRP A 129 6.99 0.30 20.49
C TRP A 129 6.23 -1.04 20.57
N HIS A 130 6.70 -1.97 21.43
CA HIS A 130 6.16 -3.34 21.43
C HIS A 130 6.06 -3.96 22.84
N GLY A 131 6.01 -3.15 23.89
CA GLY A 131 5.78 -3.62 25.26
C GLY A 131 6.21 -2.61 26.32
N THR A 132 5.56 -2.68 27.47
CA THR A 132 5.95 -1.93 28.65
C THR A 132 7.30 -2.46 29.19
N PRO A 133 8.31 -1.61 29.41
CA PRO A 133 9.63 -2.07 29.77
C PRO A 133 9.67 -2.58 31.22
N LEU A 134 9.95 -3.86 31.38
CA LEU A 134 10.30 -4.48 32.67
C LEU A 134 11.79 -4.35 32.97
N LYS A 135 12.62 -4.55 31.93
CA LYS A 135 14.09 -4.50 31.99
C LYS A 135 14.60 -3.12 31.59
N ARG A 136 15.73 -2.70 32.15
CA ARG A 136 16.39 -1.48 31.76
C ARG A 136 16.75 -1.46 30.27
N LEU A 137 16.46 -0.36 29.60
CA LEU A 137 16.63 -0.19 28.17
C LEU A 137 17.62 0.94 27.85
N GLY A 138 18.26 0.85 26.72
CA GLY A 138 18.98 1.94 26.08
C GLY A 138 19.96 2.68 26.98
N CYS A 139 19.68 3.97 27.27
CA CYS A 139 20.54 4.83 28.09
C CYS A 139 20.49 4.46 29.58
N ASP A 140 19.51 3.69 30.03
CA ASP A 140 19.39 3.30 31.46
C ASP A 140 20.15 2.00 31.79
N ILE A 141 20.77 1.36 30.77
CA ILE A 141 21.65 0.20 30.97
C ILE A 141 22.92 0.66 31.69
N THR A 142 23.22 0.05 32.83
CA THR A 142 24.34 0.42 33.71
C THR A 142 25.54 -0.48 33.55
N ALA A 143 25.38 -1.74 33.15
CA ALA A 143 26.42 -2.75 33.00
C ALA A 143 26.66 -3.21 31.57
N ASP A 144 27.85 -3.69 31.24
CA ASP A 144 28.18 -4.36 29.98
C ASP A 144 27.93 -5.86 30.14
N SER A 145 26.70 -6.31 29.88
CA SER A 145 26.29 -7.72 30.01
C SER A 145 26.61 -8.57 28.77
N ASP A 146 26.81 -7.96 27.61
CA ASP A 146 27.16 -8.65 26.36
C ASP A 146 28.31 -7.92 25.66
N PRO A 147 29.45 -8.57 25.40
CA PRO A 147 30.57 -7.97 24.67
C PRO A 147 30.20 -7.43 23.28
N ARG A 148 29.11 -7.96 22.69
CA ARG A 148 28.60 -7.53 21.37
C ARG A 148 27.68 -6.30 21.48
N GLN A 149 27.13 -6.03 22.68
CA GLN A 149 26.18 -4.97 22.95
C GLN A 149 26.61 -4.12 24.14
N THR A 150 27.81 -3.53 24.03
CA THR A 150 28.36 -2.70 25.09
C THR A 150 27.41 -1.53 25.46
N LYS A 151 27.43 -1.11 26.71
CA LYS A 151 26.68 0.04 27.21
C LYS A 151 26.83 1.26 26.30
N LYS A 152 28.03 1.60 25.85
CA LYS A 152 28.32 2.70 24.94
C LYS A 152 27.62 2.54 23.60
N TYR A 153 27.59 1.33 23.04
CA TYR A 153 26.90 0.99 21.79
C TYR A 153 25.38 1.15 21.96
N MET A 154 24.82 0.59 23.04
CA MET A 154 23.39 0.65 23.32
C MET A 154 22.91 2.09 23.55
N HIS A 155 23.61 2.87 24.35
CA HIS A 155 23.32 4.30 24.56
C HIS A 155 23.29 5.08 23.23
N ARG A 156 24.32 4.89 22.40
CA ARG A 156 24.38 5.55 21.08
C ARG A 156 23.23 5.12 20.17
N ARG A 157 22.91 3.83 20.16
CA ARG A 157 21.84 3.24 19.33
C ARG A 157 20.47 3.79 19.74
N TYR A 158 20.13 3.75 21.03
CA TYR A 158 18.82 4.21 21.51
C TYR A 158 18.65 5.73 21.37
N ARG A 159 19.67 6.50 21.68
CA ARG A 159 19.68 7.95 21.46
C ARG A 159 19.49 8.31 19.98
N LYS A 160 20.04 7.52 19.06
CA LYS A 160 19.84 7.70 17.61
C LYS A 160 18.42 7.32 17.20
N LYS A 161 17.86 6.28 17.77
CA LYS A 161 16.48 5.83 17.55
C LYS A 161 15.49 6.88 18.06
N GLY A 162 15.63 7.37 19.27
CA GLY A 162 14.79 8.42 19.83
C GLY A 162 14.70 9.66 18.94
N LYS A 163 15.84 10.09 18.36
CA LYS A 163 15.90 11.24 17.46
C LYS A 163 15.14 11.06 16.13
N LYS A 164 14.78 9.84 15.73
CA LYS A 164 14.04 9.59 14.48
C LYS A 164 12.54 9.76 14.66
N ALA A 165 11.99 9.25 15.76
CA ALA A 165 10.56 9.29 16.02
C ALA A 165 10.09 10.73 16.23
N THR A 166 8.94 11.04 15.64
CA THR A 166 8.26 12.33 15.87
C THR A 166 7.34 12.24 17.08
N CYS A 167 6.75 11.06 17.29
CA CYS A 167 5.82 10.75 18.35
C CYS A 167 6.08 9.33 18.87
N PHE A 168 6.00 9.12 20.18
CA PHE A 168 5.93 7.82 20.83
C PHE A 168 4.52 7.65 21.40
N LEU A 169 3.95 6.45 21.29
CA LEU A 169 2.70 6.12 21.99
C LEU A 169 3.03 5.70 23.42
N SER A 170 2.17 6.05 24.35
CA SER A 170 2.33 5.69 25.75
C SER A 170 1.05 5.13 26.37
N PRO A 171 1.12 3.96 27.01
CA PRO A 171 0.01 3.37 27.77
C PRO A 171 -0.11 3.92 29.19
N SER A 172 0.96 4.55 29.74
CA SER A 172 0.97 5.00 31.14
C SER A 172 2.04 6.03 31.44
N PRO A 173 1.90 6.78 32.55
CA PRO A 173 2.97 7.66 33.04
C PRO A 173 4.27 6.92 33.35
N TYR A 174 4.20 5.70 33.87
CA TYR A 174 5.37 4.83 34.08
C TYR A 174 6.14 4.60 32.78
N TYR A 175 5.44 4.18 31.72
CA TYR A 175 6.05 3.97 30.42
C TYR A 175 6.68 5.25 29.88
N THR A 176 5.96 6.37 29.96
CA THR A 176 6.45 7.69 29.52
C THR A 176 7.79 8.02 30.16
N GLU A 177 7.92 7.86 31.47
CA GLU A 177 9.15 8.09 32.21
C GLU A 177 10.29 7.20 31.70
N LYS A 178 10.06 5.87 31.60
CA LYS A 178 11.10 4.91 31.21
C LYS A 178 11.55 5.07 29.74
N ILE A 179 10.63 5.35 28.84
CA ILE A 179 10.99 5.60 27.43
C ILE A 179 11.74 6.93 27.28
N THR A 180 11.35 7.94 28.03
CA THR A 180 12.04 9.24 28.02
C THR A 180 13.51 9.10 28.41
N SER A 181 13.81 8.40 29.49
CA SER A 181 15.19 8.18 29.95
C SER A 181 15.93 7.21 29.00
N ALA A 182 15.35 6.07 28.68
CA ALA A 182 15.98 5.03 27.87
C ALA A 182 16.38 5.51 26.46
N PHE A 183 15.58 6.36 25.83
CA PHE A 183 15.87 6.90 24.50
C PHE A 183 16.55 8.28 24.55
N CYS A 184 16.79 8.85 25.73
CA CYS A 184 17.32 10.19 25.94
C CYS A 184 16.52 11.22 25.13
N LEU A 185 15.20 11.24 25.31
CA LEU A 185 14.32 12.13 24.57
C LEU A 185 14.52 13.58 25.03
N SER A 186 14.56 14.51 24.08
CA SER A 186 14.56 15.94 24.35
C SER A 186 13.18 16.43 24.80
N ASP A 187 13.10 17.58 25.49
CA ASP A 187 11.84 18.19 25.94
C ASP A 187 10.78 18.27 24.82
N LYS A 188 11.21 18.62 23.61
CA LYS A 188 10.33 18.66 22.45
C LYS A 188 9.73 17.29 22.12
N GLN A 189 10.48 16.21 22.31
CA GLN A 189 10.03 14.85 22.01
C GLN A 189 9.19 14.29 23.16
N GLN A 190 9.50 14.67 24.40
CA GLN A 190 8.68 14.35 25.57
C GLN A 190 7.28 14.96 25.43
N ASN A 191 7.19 16.22 25.01
CA ASN A 191 5.93 16.92 24.74
C ASN A 191 5.16 16.35 23.52
N ALA A 192 5.78 15.48 22.74
CA ALA A 192 5.17 14.81 21.58
C ALA A 192 4.84 13.33 21.88
N ILE A 193 4.97 12.88 23.12
CA ILE A 193 4.49 11.55 23.53
C ILE A 193 2.97 11.61 23.61
N ALA A 194 2.30 10.70 22.93
CA ALA A 194 0.85 10.59 22.89
C ALA A 194 0.39 9.57 23.95
N ALA A 195 -0.34 10.02 24.94
CA ALA A 195 -0.96 9.17 25.96
C ALA A 195 -2.23 8.52 25.41
N THR A 196 -2.08 7.35 24.80
CA THR A 196 -3.15 6.70 24.03
C THR A 196 -3.58 5.34 24.56
N GLY A 197 -2.76 4.66 25.32
CA GLY A 197 -2.84 3.22 25.52
C GLY A 197 -2.08 2.49 24.38
N TYR A 198 -2.10 1.16 24.42
CA TYR A 198 -1.58 0.31 23.35
C TYR A 198 -2.70 -0.15 22.42
N PRO A 199 -2.77 0.32 21.17
CA PRO A 199 -3.80 -0.09 20.22
C PRO A 199 -3.95 -1.62 20.06
N ARG A 200 -2.88 -2.40 20.20
CA ARG A 200 -2.95 -3.86 20.15
C ARG A 200 -3.87 -4.47 21.21
N ASN A 201 -4.00 -3.79 22.36
CA ASN A 201 -4.80 -4.29 23.48
C ASN A 201 -6.31 -4.01 23.29
N ASP A 202 -6.70 -3.15 22.35
CA ASP A 202 -8.13 -2.87 22.11
C ASP A 202 -8.93 -4.15 21.82
N LYS A 203 -8.30 -5.12 21.13
CA LYS A 203 -8.89 -6.44 20.85
C LYS A 203 -9.27 -7.20 22.12
N LEU A 204 -8.57 -7.00 23.24
CA LEU A 204 -8.87 -7.66 24.51
C LEU A 204 -10.22 -7.22 25.11
N PHE A 205 -10.74 -6.06 24.69
CA PHE A 205 -11.99 -5.48 25.18
C PHE A 205 -13.18 -5.69 24.22
N HIS A 206 -12.93 -6.03 22.96
CA HIS A 206 -13.96 -6.08 21.91
C HIS A 206 -14.17 -7.47 21.31
N CYS A 207 -13.35 -8.47 21.70
CA CYS A 207 -13.45 -9.81 21.15
C CYS A 207 -14.73 -10.52 21.61
N THR A 208 -15.37 -11.26 20.70
CA THR A 208 -16.55 -12.05 21.01
C THR A 208 -16.21 -13.47 21.45
N GLU A 209 -17.15 -14.15 22.10
CA GLU A 209 -16.97 -15.55 22.50
C GLU A 209 -16.86 -16.47 21.29
N GLU A 210 -17.54 -16.15 20.19
CA GLU A 210 -17.48 -16.90 18.94
C GLU A 210 -16.10 -16.83 18.30
N GLU A 211 -15.45 -15.66 18.34
CA GLU A 211 -14.08 -15.52 17.85
C GLU A 211 -13.10 -16.36 18.67
N VAL A 212 -13.22 -16.34 19.99
CA VAL A 212 -12.40 -17.17 20.90
C VAL A 212 -12.63 -18.66 20.62
N ALA A 213 -13.88 -19.08 20.42
CA ALA A 213 -14.21 -20.46 20.09
C ALA A 213 -13.58 -20.89 18.75
N ALA A 214 -13.65 -20.05 17.73
CA ALA A 214 -13.04 -20.32 16.42
C ALA A 214 -11.51 -20.46 16.52
N TRP A 215 -10.82 -19.66 17.34
CA TRP A 215 -9.38 -19.83 17.57
C TRP A 215 -9.05 -21.09 18.35
N LYS A 216 -9.86 -21.45 19.36
CA LYS A 216 -9.70 -22.73 20.08
C LYS A 216 -9.85 -23.91 19.13
N GLU A 217 -10.83 -23.88 18.23
CA GLU A 217 -11.01 -24.90 17.19
C GLU A 217 -9.79 -24.97 16.24
N LYS A 218 -9.33 -23.82 15.74
CA LYS A 218 -8.13 -23.72 14.87
C LYS A 218 -6.89 -24.37 15.49
N TRP A 219 -6.72 -24.27 16.80
CA TRP A 219 -5.60 -24.85 17.53
C TRP A 219 -5.90 -26.22 18.13
N ASN A 220 -7.06 -26.83 17.81
CA ASN A 220 -7.52 -28.12 18.32
C ASN A 220 -7.56 -28.18 19.86
N ILE A 221 -7.98 -27.08 20.51
CA ILE A 221 -8.10 -26.99 21.98
C ILE A 221 -9.47 -27.54 22.38
N PRO A 222 -9.56 -28.61 23.20
CA PRO A 222 -10.83 -29.16 23.66
C PRO A 222 -11.61 -28.13 24.52
N ALA A 223 -12.91 -28.01 24.29
CA ALA A 223 -13.76 -27.02 24.98
C ALA A 223 -13.89 -27.23 26.48
N ASP A 224 -13.72 -28.50 26.94
CA ASP A 224 -13.84 -28.92 28.34
C ASP A 224 -12.58 -28.71 29.17
N LYS A 225 -11.46 -28.29 28.55
CA LYS A 225 -10.17 -28.14 29.22
C LYS A 225 -9.93 -26.73 29.72
N LYS A 226 -9.18 -26.63 30.83
CA LYS A 226 -8.59 -25.37 31.28
C LYS A 226 -7.33 -25.06 30.45
N VAL A 227 -7.26 -23.87 29.93
CA VAL A 227 -6.20 -23.44 29.00
C VAL A 227 -5.16 -22.62 29.76
N LEU A 228 -3.95 -23.14 29.83
CA LEU A 228 -2.78 -22.46 30.39
C LEU A 228 -1.96 -21.89 29.25
N LEU A 229 -1.49 -20.67 29.38
CA LEU A 229 -0.57 -20.05 28.40
C LEU A 229 0.82 -19.87 29.05
N TYR A 230 1.84 -20.49 28.51
CA TYR A 230 3.22 -20.30 28.98
C TYR A 230 4.04 -19.49 27.97
N THR A 231 4.51 -18.32 28.42
CA THR A 231 5.29 -17.37 27.62
C THR A 231 6.64 -17.07 28.29
N PRO A 232 7.58 -18.02 28.28
CA PRO A 232 8.89 -17.82 28.90
C PRO A 232 9.74 -16.81 28.15
N THR A 233 10.56 -16.06 28.91
CA THR A 233 11.63 -15.27 28.32
C THR A 233 12.78 -16.17 27.89
N TRP A 234 13.29 -15.96 26.71
CA TRP A 234 14.49 -16.66 26.25
C TRP A 234 15.74 -16.23 27.05
N ARG A 235 16.74 -17.11 27.10
CA ARG A 235 18.02 -16.85 27.74
C ARG A 235 19.09 -16.66 26.68
N ASP A 236 19.78 -15.51 26.71
CA ASP A 236 20.86 -15.18 25.76
C ASP A 236 22.08 -16.11 25.89
N SER A 237 22.22 -16.78 27.04
CA SER A 237 23.32 -17.70 27.35
C SER A 237 23.09 -19.13 26.82
N TYR A 238 21.87 -19.52 26.46
CA TYR A 238 21.54 -20.86 26.02
C TYR A 238 21.69 -21.02 24.51
N VAL A 239 22.88 -21.31 24.08
CA VAL A 239 23.24 -21.52 22.67
C VAL A 239 23.95 -22.83 22.45
N ASP A 240 23.69 -23.48 21.28
CA ASP A 240 24.43 -24.68 20.89
C ASP A 240 25.86 -24.34 20.43
N GLU A 241 26.64 -25.37 20.10
CA GLU A 241 28.01 -25.20 19.61
C GLU A 241 28.12 -24.35 18.33
N GLN A 242 27.06 -24.25 17.57
CA GLN A 242 26.97 -23.42 16.38
C GLN A 242 26.49 -21.99 16.68
N GLY A 243 26.22 -21.66 17.96
CA GLY A 243 25.73 -20.36 18.41
C GLY A 243 24.25 -20.09 18.09
N ARG A 244 23.45 -21.15 17.90
CA ARG A 244 22.00 -21.07 17.72
C ARG A 244 21.32 -21.22 19.08
N PHE A 245 20.25 -20.46 19.31
CA PHE A 245 19.50 -20.52 20.56
C PHE A 245 18.76 -21.86 20.69
N ILE A 246 18.86 -22.45 21.85
CA ILE A 246 18.22 -23.73 22.20
C ILE A 246 17.34 -23.54 23.45
N TRP A 247 16.30 -24.37 23.54
CA TRP A 247 15.55 -24.52 24.78
C TRP A 247 16.39 -25.33 25.76
N HIS A 248 16.51 -24.87 27.00
CA HIS A 248 17.15 -25.64 28.06
C HIS A 248 16.05 -26.22 28.93
N ASN A 249 16.17 -27.49 29.29
CA ASN A 249 15.16 -28.24 30.05
C ASN A 249 15.15 -27.90 31.55
N ASP A 250 15.43 -26.65 31.91
CA ASP A 250 15.34 -26.18 33.31
C ASP A 250 13.87 -26.21 33.82
N VAL A 251 12.88 -26.27 32.91
CA VAL A 251 11.46 -26.43 33.23
C VAL A 251 10.95 -27.69 32.53
N ASP A 252 10.67 -28.73 33.33
CA ASP A 252 10.07 -29.98 32.85
C ASP A 252 8.55 -29.80 32.65
N LEU A 253 8.16 -29.35 31.45
CA LEU A 253 6.75 -29.13 31.13
C LEU A 253 5.92 -30.42 31.08
N PRO A 254 6.39 -31.56 30.57
CA PRO A 254 5.73 -32.85 30.71
C PRO A 254 5.42 -33.20 32.18
N ALA A 255 6.40 -33.07 33.08
CA ALA A 255 6.21 -33.33 34.52
C ALA A 255 5.15 -32.36 35.13
N LEU A 256 5.15 -31.10 34.71
CA LEU A 256 4.10 -30.17 35.12
C LEU A 256 2.71 -30.64 34.68
N MET A 257 2.56 -31.09 33.43
CA MET A 257 1.26 -31.55 32.91
C MET A 257 0.81 -32.84 33.56
N ASP A 258 1.73 -33.75 33.86
CA ASP A 258 1.44 -34.96 34.64
C ASP A 258 0.96 -34.62 36.08
N ALA A 259 1.61 -33.66 36.74
CA ALA A 259 1.20 -33.18 38.05
C ALA A 259 -0.15 -32.51 38.03
N LEU A 260 -0.48 -31.72 37.01
CA LEU A 260 -1.78 -31.05 36.87
C LEU A 260 -2.91 -31.99 36.50
N GLY A 261 -2.63 -33.06 35.73
CA GLY A 261 -3.62 -34.03 35.28
C GLY A 261 -4.30 -33.67 33.95
N LYS A 262 -5.29 -34.48 33.55
CA LYS A 262 -5.86 -34.44 32.18
C LYS A 262 -6.82 -33.28 31.89
N ASP A 263 -7.18 -32.48 32.86
CA ASP A 263 -8.16 -31.39 32.69
C ASP A 263 -7.53 -30.10 32.14
N TYR A 264 -6.22 -30.10 31.87
CA TYR A 264 -5.47 -28.96 31.46
C TYR A 264 -4.85 -29.14 30.10
N VAL A 265 -4.74 -28.04 29.34
CA VAL A 265 -3.95 -27.91 28.08
C VAL A 265 -3.02 -26.72 28.24
N LEU A 266 -1.75 -26.91 27.84
CA LEU A 266 -0.72 -25.88 27.88
C LEU A 266 -0.44 -25.36 26.47
N LEU A 267 -0.74 -24.10 26.23
CA LEU A 267 -0.27 -23.37 25.04
C LEU A 267 1.15 -22.89 25.30
N PHE A 268 2.12 -23.47 24.62
CA PHE A 268 3.50 -23.12 24.76
C PHE A 268 3.94 -22.18 23.66
N ARG A 269 4.34 -20.95 24.01
CA ARG A 269 4.85 -19.96 23.06
C ARG A 269 6.32 -19.69 23.30
N SER A 270 7.19 -20.36 22.54
CA SER A 270 8.62 -20.10 22.54
C SER A 270 8.99 -18.88 21.69
N HIS A 271 10.20 -18.38 21.87
CA HIS A 271 10.74 -17.39 20.95
C HIS A 271 11.10 -18.06 19.60
N HIS A 272 10.72 -17.45 18.48
CA HIS A 272 10.86 -17.98 17.12
C HIS A 272 12.30 -18.41 16.71
N GLN A 273 13.31 -18.08 17.50
CA GLN A 273 14.70 -18.45 17.27
C GLN A 273 15.13 -19.71 18.03
N ILE A 274 14.28 -20.21 18.94
CA ILE A 274 14.58 -21.42 19.71
C ILE A 274 14.46 -22.67 18.83
N ARG A 275 15.42 -23.57 18.95
CA ARG A 275 15.47 -24.89 18.32
C ARG A 275 15.39 -25.98 19.38
N ASN A 276 15.12 -27.20 18.98
CA ASN A 276 15.14 -28.38 19.86
C ASN A 276 13.95 -28.45 20.85
N LEU A 277 12.71 -28.31 20.32
CA LEU A 277 11.49 -28.45 21.12
C LEU A 277 10.91 -29.87 21.11
N ALA A 278 11.58 -30.85 20.46
CA ALA A 278 11.01 -32.18 20.23
C ALA A 278 10.53 -32.87 21.51
N ASN A 279 11.35 -32.88 22.57
CA ASN A 279 10.99 -33.53 23.83
C ASN A 279 9.79 -32.89 24.57
N ILE A 280 9.49 -31.64 24.29
CA ILE A 280 8.33 -30.91 24.88
C ILE A 280 7.06 -31.32 24.14
N LEU A 281 7.17 -31.47 22.81
CA LEU A 281 6.02 -31.72 21.92
C LEU A 281 5.54 -33.19 21.96
N ASP A 282 6.28 -34.09 22.60
CA ASP A 282 5.83 -35.47 22.81
C ASP A 282 4.67 -35.60 23.84
N CYS A 283 4.40 -34.55 24.63
CA CYS A 283 3.24 -34.49 25.53
C CYS A 283 1.99 -33.99 24.81
N PRO A 284 0.93 -34.81 24.68
CA PRO A 284 -0.29 -34.43 23.94
C PRO A 284 -1.05 -33.23 24.51
N GLN A 285 -0.82 -32.88 25.76
CA GLN A 285 -1.45 -31.73 26.42
C GLN A 285 -0.73 -30.41 26.15
N ILE A 286 0.45 -30.47 25.48
CA ILE A 286 1.23 -29.26 25.15
C ILE A 286 1.08 -28.96 23.67
N ILE A 287 0.55 -27.78 23.38
CA ILE A 287 0.35 -27.26 22.01
C ILE A 287 1.36 -26.16 21.76
N ASP A 288 2.23 -26.34 20.75
CA ASP A 288 3.14 -25.29 20.31
C ASP A 288 2.40 -24.23 19.50
N VAL A 289 2.26 -23.03 20.08
CA VAL A 289 1.62 -21.87 19.48
C VAL A 289 2.65 -20.78 19.09
N SER A 290 3.92 -21.13 18.95
CA SER A 290 5.01 -20.20 18.63
C SER A 290 4.83 -19.52 17.26
N GLN A 291 4.04 -20.12 16.37
CA GLN A 291 3.72 -19.57 15.05
C GLN A 291 2.50 -18.62 15.05
N ALA A 292 1.82 -18.46 16.18
CA ALA A 292 0.70 -17.51 16.29
C ALA A 292 1.22 -16.08 16.06
N GLU A 293 0.67 -15.39 15.08
CA GLU A 293 1.09 -14.04 14.73
C GLU A 293 0.66 -13.00 15.79
N ASP A 294 -0.55 -13.14 16.31
CA ASP A 294 -1.12 -12.23 17.31
C ASP A 294 -1.19 -12.91 18.69
N ILE A 295 -0.42 -12.39 19.63
CA ILE A 295 -0.39 -12.92 20.99
C ILE A 295 -1.72 -12.68 21.73
N ASN A 296 -2.49 -11.66 21.35
CA ASN A 296 -3.77 -11.36 21.98
C ASN A 296 -4.80 -12.48 21.80
N GLU A 297 -4.73 -13.21 20.66
CA GLU A 297 -5.55 -14.41 20.45
C GLU A 297 -5.25 -15.48 21.50
N LEU A 298 -3.97 -15.66 21.84
CA LEU A 298 -3.54 -16.60 22.88
C LEU A 298 -3.99 -16.15 24.28
N TYR A 299 -3.88 -14.85 24.56
CA TYR A 299 -4.36 -14.29 25.82
C TYR A 299 -5.86 -14.54 26.01
N LEU A 300 -6.67 -14.29 24.98
CA LEU A 300 -8.12 -14.45 25.03
C LEU A 300 -8.55 -15.91 25.18
N MET A 301 -7.82 -16.87 24.59
CA MET A 301 -8.07 -18.29 24.73
C MET A 301 -7.68 -18.87 26.08
N SER A 302 -6.77 -18.23 26.85
CA SER A 302 -6.22 -18.79 28.08
C SER A 302 -6.99 -18.42 29.33
N ASP A 303 -7.13 -19.35 30.27
CA ASP A 303 -7.71 -19.14 31.60
C ASP A 303 -6.68 -18.57 32.58
N LEU A 304 -5.40 -18.91 32.43
CA LEU A 304 -4.29 -18.48 33.28
C LEU A 304 -3.01 -18.33 32.43
N MET A 305 -2.21 -17.32 32.74
CA MET A 305 -0.89 -17.14 32.13
C MET A 305 0.24 -17.51 33.09
N ILE A 306 1.18 -18.29 32.60
CA ILE A 306 2.44 -18.57 33.23
C ILE A 306 3.52 -17.77 32.48
N THR A 307 4.31 -17.01 33.18
CA THR A 307 5.41 -16.24 32.58
C THR A 307 6.56 -16.07 33.57
N ASP A 308 7.58 -15.36 33.17
CA ASP A 308 8.74 -15.07 34.03
C ASP A 308 9.10 -13.57 33.96
N TYR A 309 10.17 -13.20 33.32
CA TYR A 309 10.67 -11.83 33.19
C TYR A 309 10.18 -11.17 31.88
N SER A 310 8.97 -11.47 31.46
CA SER A 310 8.39 -11.02 30.19
C SER A 310 7.46 -9.82 30.36
N SER A 311 7.50 -8.90 29.39
CA SER A 311 6.54 -7.78 29.32
C SER A 311 5.10 -8.21 28.94
N THR A 312 4.87 -9.47 28.61
CA THR A 312 3.53 -10.02 28.30
C THR A 312 2.54 -9.88 29.46
N MET A 313 3.07 -9.85 30.72
CA MET A 313 2.25 -9.67 31.91
C MET A 313 1.46 -8.37 31.92
N PHE A 314 2.02 -7.28 31.37
CA PHE A 314 1.35 -5.98 31.35
C PHE A 314 0.12 -6.02 30.43
N ASP A 315 0.23 -6.64 29.26
CA ASP A 315 -0.89 -6.76 28.32
C ASP A 315 -1.96 -7.73 28.88
N TYR A 316 -1.53 -8.89 29.36
CA TYR A 316 -2.44 -9.91 29.91
C TYR A 316 -3.25 -9.41 31.10
N ALA A 317 -2.67 -8.53 31.91
CA ALA A 317 -3.33 -7.96 33.08
C ALA A 317 -4.64 -7.22 32.75
N ASN A 318 -4.83 -6.77 31.52
CA ASN A 318 -6.09 -6.16 31.07
C ASN A 318 -7.27 -7.13 31.13
N LEU A 319 -7.03 -8.43 30.98
CA LEU A 319 -8.07 -9.46 31.09
C LEU A 319 -8.52 -9.72 32.51
N LYS A 320 -7.80 -9.23 33.52
CA LYS A 320 -8.08 -9.46 34.95
C LYS A 320 -8.18 -10.94 35.28
N ARG A 321 -7.37 -11.77 34.61
CA ARG A 321 -7.25 -13.23 34.80
C ARG A 321 -6.01 -13.56 35.61
N PRO A 322 -5.95 -14.75 36.26
CA PRO A 322 -4.80 -15.11 37.08
C PRO A 322 -3.49 -15.25 36.28
N MET A 323 -2.41 -14.88 36.94
CA MET A 323 -1.03 -15.06 36.45
C MET A 323 -0.19 -15.76 37.53
N VAL A 324 0.76 -16.57 37.07
CA VAL A 324 1.79 -17.19 37.92
C VAL A 324 3.16 -16.89 37.32
N PHE A 325 4.11 -16.50 38.15
CA PHE A 325 5.47 -16.12 37.74
C PHE A 325 6.44 -17.21 38.11
N HIS A 326 6.87 -18.01 37.10
CA HIS A 326 7.82 -19.09 37.32
C HIS A 326 9.25 -18.62 37.09
N MET A 327 9.99 -18.35 38.21
CA MET A 327 11.31 -17.72 38.21
C MET A 327 12.36 -18.63 38.83
N PHE A 328 12.58 -19.83 38.24
CA PHE A 328 13.49 -20.86 38.71
C PHE A 328 14.97 -20.46 38.76
N ASP A 329 15.36 -19.44 37.99
CA ASP A 329 16.75 -18.97 37.86
C ASP A 329 16.94 -17.51 38.35
N ARG A 330 16.16 -17.07 39.34
CA ARG A 330 16.06 -15.67 39.77
C ARG A 330 17.41 -15.05 40.13
N GLU A 331 18.22 -15.73 40.98
CA GLU A 331 19.50 -15.20 41.45
C GLU A 331 20.47 -15.01 40.29
N ARG A 332 20.58 -16.01 39.41
CA ARG A 332 21.43 -15.98 38.22
C ARG A 332 20.97 -14.95 37.19
N TYR A 333 19.66 -14.78 37.08
CA TYR A 333 19.07 -13.84 36.12
C TYR A 333 19.32 -12.37 36.52
N ASP A 334 19.31 -12.05 37.81
CA ASP A 334 19.60 -10.71 38.32
C ASP A 334 21.08 -10.32 38.12
N GLU A 335 22.01 -11.27 38.24
CA GLU A 335 23.45 -11.05 38.03
C GLU A 335 23.84 -10.88 36.56
N ASP A 336 23.24 -11.68 35.66
CA ASP A 336 23.59 -11.76 34.24
C ASP A 336 22.92 -10.66 33.39
N ILE A 337 21.90 -9.94 33.90
CA ILE A 337 21.03 -9.11 33.08
C ILE A 337 20.97 -7.65 33.56
N ARG A 338 20.69 -6.82 32.64
CA ARG A 338 20.59 -5.35 32.58
C ARG A 338 19.89 -4.66 33.75
N GLY A 339 19.44 -5.37 34.80
CA GLY A 339 18.62 -4.88 35.91
C GLY A 339 17.15 -4.63 35.51
N PHE A 340 16.30 -4.63 36.53
CA PHE A 340 14.86 -4.42 36.38
C PHE A 340 14.47 -2.97 36.72
N TYR A 341 13.36 -2.51 36.15
CA TYR A 341 12.67 -1.28 36.53
C TYR A 341 11.60 -1.53 37.60
N LEU A 342 11.08 -2.78 37.71
CA LEU A 342 9.98 -3.14 38.58
C LEU A 342 10.47 -4.05 39.71
N PRO A 343 10.14 -3.75 40.98
CA PRO A 343 10.29 -4.65 42.11
C PRO A 343 9.36 -5.88 41.98
N LEU A 344 9.82 -7.05 42.40
CA LEU A 344 9.01 -8.29 42.27
C LEU A 344 7.78 -8.32 43.20
N GLU A 345 7.80 -7.54 44.25
CA GLU A 345 6.70 -7.39 45.20
C GLU A 345 5.46 -6.71 44.58
N GLU A 346 5.64 -6.05 43.45
CA GLU A 346 4.56 -5.42 42.68
C GLU A 346 3.90 -6.38 41.69
N LEU A 347 4.38 -7.62 41.53
CA LEU A 347 3.80 -8.58 40.60
C LEU A 347 2.37 -8.98 41.03
N PRO A 348 1.42 -9.11 40.09
CA PRO A 348 0.02 -9.34 40.41
C PRO A 348 -0.34 -10.84 40.59
N GLY A 349 0.63 -11.67 40.93
CA GLY A 349 0.42 -13.11 41.16
C GLY A 349 1.58 -13.76 41.91
N PRO A 350 1.46 -15.03 42.30
CA PRO A 350 2.51 -15.75 43.00
C PRO A 350 3.74 -16.00 42.17
N VAL A 351 4.92 -15.98 42.85
CA VAL A 351 6.22 -16.34 42.27
C VAL A 351 6.57 -17.75 42.76
N THR A 352 7.01 -18.60 41.84
CA THR A 352 7.39 -20.02 42.07
C THR A 352 8.77 -20.31 41.51
N ALA A 353 9.48 -21.27 42.12
CA ALA A 353 10.81 -21.70 41.68
C ALA A 353 10.86 -23.16 41.25
N THR A 354 9.97 -24.01 41.74
CA THR A 354 9.93 -25.44 41.45
C THR A 354 8.65 -25.81 40.70
N ILE A 355 8.64 -26.99 40.04
CA ILE A 355 7.47 -27.51 39.31
C ILE A 355 6.30 -27.78 40.25
N ASP A 356 6.57 -28.35 41.47
CA ASP A 356 5.51 -28.62 42.44
C ASP A 356 4.86 -27.33 42.92
N GLU A 357 5.64 -26.32 43.27
CA GLU A 357 5.12 -24.97 43.62
C GLU A 357 4.31 -24.39 42.46
N LEU A 358 4.75 -24.55 41.23
CA LEU A 358 4.04 -24.06 40.06
C LEU A 358 2.71 -24.75 39.87
N ALA A 359 2.66 -26.08 39.97
CA ALA A 359 1.43 -26.86 39.88
C ALA A 359 0.40 -26.48 40.97
N ASP A 360 0.86 -26.32 42.21
CA ASP A 360 0.01 -25.89 43.32
C ASP A 360 -0.47 -24.45 43.15
N ALA A 361 0.39 -23.55 42.69
CA ALA A 361 -0.02 -22.16 42.44
C ALA A 361 -1.06 -22.08 41.30
N ILE A 362 -0.90 -22.87 40.23
CA ILE A 362 -1.90 -22.93 39.14
C ILE A 362 -3.26 -23.39 39.65
N ARG A 363 -3.32 -24.50 40.41
CA ARG A 363 -4.57 -25.02 40.98
C ARG A 363 -5.22 -23.97 41.87
N ASN A 364 -4.46 -23.40 42.81
CA ASN A 364 -4.94 -22.39 43.73
C ASN A 364 -5.46 -21.15 43.00
N GLN A 365 -4.74 -20.66 42.02
CA GLN A 365 -5.13 -19.49 41.25
C GLN A 365 -6.41 -19.74 40.44
N LEU A 366 -6.56 -20.90 39.80
CA LEU A 366 -7.77 -21.22 39.03
C LEU A 366 -8.99 -21.45 39.91
N GLN A 367 -8.82 -21.89 41.16
CA GLN A 367 -9.93 -22.16 42.11
C GLN A 367 -10.29 -20.94 42.94
N HIS A 368 -9.36 -20.10 43.34
CA HIS A 368 -9.52 -19.06 44.35
C HIS A 368 -9.10 -17.66 43.91
N PHE A 369 -8.87 -17.47 42.61
CA PHE A 369 -8.45 -16.15 42.12
C PHE A 369 -9.48 -15.08 42.44
N THR A 370 -8.97 -13.96 42.93
CA THR A 370 -9.74 -12.73 43.12
C THR A 370 -8.95 -11.54 42.54
N TYR A 371 -9.63 -10.66 41.84
CA TYR A 371 -9.04 -9.40 41.38
C TYR A 371 -8.85 -8.46 42.57
N GLY A 372 -7.82 -8.77 43.39
CA GLY A 372 -7.49 -8.10 44.66
C GLY A 372 -6.75 -6.77 44.46
N GLU A 373 -6.39 -6.15 45.59
CA GLU A 373 -5.83 -4.80 45.60
C GLU A 373 -4.47 -4.71 44.90
N THR A 374 -3.56 -5.67 45.07
CA THR A 374 -2.26 -5.73 44.40
C THR A 374 -2.44 -5.72 42.88
N TYR A 375 -3.37 -6.51 42.36
CA TYR A 375 -3.64 -6.57 40.93
C TYR A 375 -4.26 -5.27 40.40
N LYS A 376 -5.18 -4.65 41.16
CA LYS A 376 -5.78 -3.35 40.82
C LYS A 376 -4.71 -2.26 40.74
N ASN A 377 -3.78 -2.20 41.72
CA ASN A 377 -2.69 -1.25 41.76
C ASN A 377 -1.74 -1.45 40.59
N PHE A 378 -1.46 -2.71 40.22
CA PHE A 378 -0.70 -3.04 39.03
C PHE A 378 -1.34 -2.45 37.77
N ASN A 379 -2.63 -2.71 37.53
CA ASN A 379 -3.32 -2.17 36.37
C ASN A 379 -3.42 -0.65 36.38
N ALA A 380 -3.68 -0.04 37.53
CA ALA A 380 -3.72 1.41 37.68
C ALA A 380 -2.38 2.08 37.35
N LYS A 381 -1.26 1.41 37.65
CA LYS A 381 0.09 1.91 37.35
C LYS A 381 0.51 1.73 35.89
N PHE A 382 0.20 0.57 35.28
CA PHE A 382 0.75 0.18 33.99
C PHE A 382 -0.23 0.30 32.83
N ASN A 383 -1.53 0.14 33.10
CA ASN A 383 -2.61 0.06 32.10
C ASN A 383 -3.74 1.11 32.31
N PRO A 384 -3.47 2.33 32.83
CA PRO A 384 -4.54 3.27 33.18
C PRO A 384 -5.35 3.78 31.97
N LEU A 385 -4.84 3.61 30.76
CA LEU A 385 -5.45 4.09 29.52
C LEU A 385 -6.04 2.97 28.66
N GLU A 386 -6.01 1.72 29.14
CA GLU A 386 -6.48 0.57 28.39
C GLU A 386 -8.00 0.39 28.61
N ASP A 387 -8.78 0.74 27.59
CA ASP A 387 -10.25 0.70 27.61
C ASP A 387 -10.88 0.23 26.28
N GLY A 388 -10.04 -0.26 25.35
CA GLY A 388 -10.45 -0.68 24.02
C GLY A 388 -10.54 0.43 22.96
N ASN A 389 -10.11 1.65 23.28
CA ASN A 389 -10.19 2.79 22.33
C ASN A 389 -8.83 3.42 22.04
N SER A 390 -7.75 2.69 22.24
CA SER A 390 -6.39 3.21 22.08
C SER A 390 -6.08 3.56 20.64
N ALA A 391 -6.51 2.75 19.67
CA ALA A 391 -6.34 3.02 18.24
C ALA A 391 -7.03 4.31 17.81
N ARG A 392 -8.26 4.53 18.30
CA ARG A 392 -8.99 5.77 18.05
C ARG A 392 -8.28 7.00 18.59
N ARG A 393 -7.78 6.91 19.84
CA ARG A 393 -6.98 8.00 20.43
C ARG A 393 -5.69 8.31 19.66
N VAL A 394 -5.05 7.31 19.06
CA VAL A 394 -3.90 7.54 18.16
C VAL A 394 -4.31 8.35 16.96
N ILE A 395 -5.45 8.04 16.32
CA ILE A 395 -5.96 8.81 15.19
C ILE A 395 -6.18 10.25 15.60
N GLU A 396 -6.91 10.50 16.67
CA GLU A 396 -7.24 11.82 17.15
C GLU A 396 -6.00 12.65 17.54
N GLN A 397 -5.02 12.07 18.23
CA GLN A 397 -3.86 12.79 18.71
C GLN A 397 -2.75 12.94 17.68
N CYS A 398 -2.53 11.92 16.83
CA CYS A 398 -1.35 11.90 15.95
C CYS A 398 -1.67 12.37 14.52
N PHE A 399 -2.93 12.24 14.05
CA PHE A 399 -3.28 12.60 12.68
C PHE A 399 -3.92 14.00 12.58
N THR A 400 -4.71 14.42 13.54
CA THR A 400 -5.43 15.71 13.51
C THR A 400 -4.59 16.91 13.97
N GLN A 401 -3.71 16.75 14.94
CA GLN A 401 -2.90 17.87 15.48
C GLN A 401 -1.87 18.44 14.49
N VAL A 402 -1.49 17.71 13.45
CA VAL A 402 -0.37 18.07 12.55
C VAL A 402 -0.84 18.85 11.32
N LEU A 403 -2.11 18.91 11.02
CA LEU A 403 -2.65 19.77 9.97
C LEU A 403 -2.39 21.28 10.22
N HIS A 404 -2.07 21.66 11.45
CA HIS A 404 -1.91 23.07 11.87
C HIS A 404 -0.48 23.62 11.91
N LYS A 405 0.57 22.81 11.74
CA LYS A 405 1.99 23.28 11.80
C LYS A 405 2.81 22.92 10.55
N ARG A 406 2.34 23.33 9.36
CA ARG A 406 3.22 23.33 8.18
C ARG A 406 4.29 24.40 8.32
N SER A 407 5.58 24.00 8.28
CA SER A 407 6.67 24.95 8.26
C SER A 407 6.58 25.84 7.00
N PHE A 408 6.70 27.14 7.17
CA PHE A 408 6.76 28.13 6.09
C PHE A 408 7.78 27.76 4.98
N ARG A 409 8.91 27.15 5.35
CA ARG A 409 9.95 26.71 4.43
C ARG A 409 9.54 25.52 3.55
N GLU A 410 8.71 24.60 4.06
CA GLU A 410 8.18 23.45 3.31
C GLU A 410 7.12 23.87 2.31
N ASN A 411 6.32 24.87 2.67
CA ASN A 411 5.39 25.51 1.75
C ASN A 411 6.14 26.21 0.60
N ILE A 412 7.27 26.87 0.86
CA ILE A 412 8.10 27.50 -0.19
C ILE A 412 8.67 26.46 -1.15
N VAL A 413 9.23 25.35 -0.68
CA VAL A 413 9.80 24.28 -1.54
C VAL A 413 8.71 23.58 -2.36
N ARG A 414 7.54 23.33 -1.77
CA ARG A 414 6.40 22.75 -2.50
C ARG A 414 5.81 23.74 -3.51
N TYR A 415 5.70 25.01 -3.13
CA TYR A 415 5.25 26.09 -4.01
C TYR A 415 6.25 26.32 -5.15
N SER A 416 7.54 26.35 -4.89
CA SER A 416 8.56 26.56 -5.93
C SER A 416 8.59 25.41 -6.94
N ARG A 417 8.47 24.14 -6.53
CA ARG A 417 8.37 22.99 -7.45
C ARG A 417 7.06 22.99 -8.26
N LYS A 418 5.92 23.27 -7.61
CA LYS A 418 4.64 23.45 -8.32
C LYS A 418 4.68 24.63 -9.27
N THR A 419 5.32 25.72 -8.86
CA THR A 419 5.48 26.94 -9.67
C THR A 419 6.44 26.69 -10.85
N LEU A 420 7.58 26.06 -10.65
CA LEU A 420 8.49 25.68 -11.74
C LEU A 420 7.84 24.72 -12.75
N ASN A 421 7.06 23.76 -12.29
CA ASN A 421 6.31 22.89 -13.19
C ASN A 421 5.20 23.64 -13.93
N ARG A 422 4.51 24.57 -13.25
CA ARG A 422 3.54 25.49 -13.91
C ARG A 422 4.21 26.41 -14.92
N ILE A 423 5.35 26.99 -14.57
CA ILE A 423 6.14 27.84 -15.49
C ILE A 423 6.58 27.02 -16.71
N ARG A 424 7.09 25.80 -16.51
CA ARG A 424 7.47 24.89 -17.62
C ARG A 424 6.26 24.60 -18.54
N ILE A 425 5.10 24.28 -17.96
CA ILE A 425 3.87 24.03 -18.72
C ILE A 425 3.44 25.31 -19.43
N LEU A 426 3.50 26.48 -18.78
CA LEU A 426 3.16 27.78 -19.37
C LEU A 426 4.09 28.13 -20.54
N LEU A 427 5.41 27.93 -20.40
CA LEU A 427 6.36 28.14 -21.48
C LEU A 427 6.11 27.17 -22.65
N GLN A 428 5.77 25.92 -22.38
CA GLN A 428 5.41 24.95 -23.40
C GLN A 428 4.10 25.35 -24.11
N LEU A 429 3.11 25.79 -23.35
CA LEU A 429 1.84 26.32 -23.87
C LEU A 429 2.06 27.57 -24.76
N LEU A 430 2.89 28.50 -24.28
CA LEU A 430 3.24 29.70 -25.05
C LEU A 430 3.93 29.32 -26.36
N ASN A 431 4.93 28.44 -26.30
CA ASN A 431 5.64 27.97 -27.49
C ASN A 431 4.66 27.29 -28.48
N TYR A 432 3.79 26.40 -28.04
CA TYR A 432 2.85 25.74 -28.95
C TYR A 432 1.77 26.71 -29.50
N ASN A 433 1.34 27.72 -28.75
CA ASN A 433 0.42 28.72 -29.25
C ASN A 433 1.11 29.62 -30.31
N VAL A 434 2.36 30.03 -30.08
CA VAL A 434 3.14 30.80 -31.05
C VAL A 434 3.36 29.98 -32.34
N LEU A 435 3.78 28.74 -32.21
CA LEU A 435 3.94 27.83 -33.35
C LEU A 435 2.59 27.57 -34.05
N GLY A 436 1.51 27.45 -33.27
CA GLY A 436 0.17 27.28 -33.79
C GLY A 436 -0.33 28.47 -34.60
N PHE A 437 0.00 29.68 -34.18
CA PHE A 437 -0.26 30.89 -34.95
C PHE A 437 0.45 30.86 -36.31
N PHE A 438 1.76 30.57 -36.33
CA PHE A 438 2.52 30.48 -37.60
C PHE A 438 2.00 29.36 -38.50
N ARG A 439 1.60 28.20 -37.95
CA ARG A 439 1.03 27.10 -38.72
C ARG A 439 -0.33 27.48 -39.35
N SER A 440 -1.22 28.08 -38.56
CA SER A 440 -2.58 28.44 -39.02
C SER A 440 -2.59 29.51 -40.09
N HIS A 441 -1.49 30.29 -40.21
CA HIS A 441 -1.32 31.34 -41.22
C HIS A 441 -0.39 30.92 -42.38
N GLY A 442 -0.05 29.61 -42.46
CA GLY A 442 0.78 29.10 -43.57
C GLY A 442 2.24 29.56 -43.54
N MET A 443 2.70 30.16 -42.42
CA MET A 443 4.07 30.67 -42.30
C MET A 443 5.11 29.58 -41.98
N MET A 444 4.65 28.33 -41.76
CA MET A 444 5.53 27.18 -41.53
C MET A 444 5.42 26.21 -42.72
N HIS A 445 6.47 26.07 -43.47
CA HIS A 445 6.53 25.29 -44.71
C HIS A 445 6.99 23.84 -44.53
N ASN A 446 6.81 23.23 -43.33
CA ASN A 446 7.04 21.78 -43.17
C ASN A 446 5.79 21.00 -43.57
N ASN A 447 6.00 19.78 -44.13
CA ASN A 447 4.94 18.94 -44.66
C ASN A 447 3.79 18.73 -43.68
N ASN A 448 4.07 18.56 -42.36
CA ASN A 448 3.04 18.36 -41.36
C ASN A 448 2.14 19.59 -41.15
N SER A 449 2.72 20.79 -41.19
CA SER A 449 2.00 22.05 -41.04
C SER A 449 1.13 22.37 -42.26
N LEU A 450 1.64 22.09 -43.45
CA LEU A 450 0.88 22.26 -44.71
C LEU A 450 -0.31 21.30 -44.76
N ARG A 451 -0.11 20.03 -44.37
CA ARG A 451 -1.24 19.05 -44.28
C ARG A 451 -2.30 19.47 -43.31
N LEU A 452 -1.93 19.93 -42.11
CA LEU A 452 -2.93 20.42 -41.16
C LEU A 452 -3.72 21.62 -41.74
N LEU A 453 -3.09 22.43 -42.58
CA LEU A 453 -3.75 23.55 -43.22
C LEU A 453 -4.73 23.09 -44.34
N GLU A 454 -4.33 22.12 -45.14
CA GLU A 454 -5.15 21.50 -46.18
C GLU A 454 -6.37 20.80 -45.60
N LEU A 455 -6.23 20.13 -44.45
CA LEU A 455 -7.32 19.45 -43.76
C LEU A 455 -8.31 20.38 -43.10
N LYS A 456 -7.97 21.66 -42.86
CA LYS A 456 -8.86 22.60 -42.20
C LYS A 456 -10.12 22.86 -43.06
N ASN A 457 -11.29 22.54 -42.48
CA ASN A 457 -12.61 22.69 -43.14
C ASN A 457 -12.72 21.93 -44.48
N SER A 458 -11.90 20.91 -44.72
CA SER A 458 -11.96 20.12 -45.96
C SER A 458 -13.28 19.33 -46.13
N HIS A 459 -14.02 19.15 -45.04
CA HIS A 459 -15.34 18.45 -44.99
C HIS A 459 -16.39 19.31 -44.28
N GLN A 460 -16.50 20.57 -44.69
CA GLN A 460 -17.38 21.54 -44.06
C GLN A 460 -18.84 21.16 -44.19
N GLY A 461 -19.49 20.87 -43.05
CA GLY A 461 -20.92 20.57 -43.00
C GLY A 461 -21.29 19.12 -43.24
N GLU A 462 -20.33 18.27 -43.62
CA GLU A 462 -20.52 16.83 -43.84
C GLU A 462 -20.63 16.03 -42.54
N ARG A 463 -21.04 14.76 -42.64
CA ARG A 463 -21.08 13.81 -41.52
C ARG A 463 -19.92 12.83 -41.55
N CYS A 464 -19.56 12.29 -40.39
CA CYS A 464 -18.60 11.21 -40.29
C CYS A 464 -18.90 10.23 -39.14
N PHE A 465 -18.24 9.08 -39.18
CA PHE A 465 -18.35 8.03 -38.18
C PHE A 465 -17.00 7.84 -37.48
N LEU A 466 -17.00 7.86 -36.14
CA LEU A 466 -15.84 7.52 -35.33
C LEU A 466 -15.97 6.06 -34.87
N ILE A 467 -15.08 5.23 -35.35
CA ILE A 467 -15.13 3.78 -35.13
C ILE A 467 -14.28 3.42 -33.90
N GLY A 468 -14.94 3.02 -32.83
CA GLY A 468 -14.33 2.41 -31.64
C GLY A 468 -13.92 0.97 -31.86
N ASN A 469 -13.47 0.30 -30.79
CA ASN A 469 -13.01 -1.09 -30.84
C ASN A 469 -13.74 -1.95 -29.80
N GLY A 470 -14.91 -1.54 -29.40
CA GLY A 470 -15.71 -2.24 -28.40
C GLY A 470 -16.33 -3.55 -28.94
N PRO A 471 -16.85 -4.40 -28.06
CA PRO A 471 -17.35 -5.73 -28.42
C PRO A 471 -18.60 -5.71 -29.31
N SER A 472 -19.32 -4.61 -29.39
CA SER A 472 -20.49 -4.46 -30.29
C SER A 472 -20.12 -4.26 -31.76
N LEU A 473 -18.85 -3.91 -32.06
CA LEU A 473 -18.41 -3.66 -33.43
C LEU A 473 -18.43 -4.97 -34.25
N ASN A 474 -19.10 -4.95 -35.38
CA ASN A 474 -19.19 -6.09 -36.31
C ASN A 474 -18.92 -5.68 -37.76
N GLY A 475 -18.66 -6.68 -38.63
CA GLY A 475 -18.33 -6.45 -40.02
C GLY A 475 -19.52 -5.98 -40.86
N ASP A 476 -20.74 -6.39 -40.51
CA ASP A 476 -21.96 -6.05 -41.29
C ASP A 476 -22.26 -4.56 -41.15
N ASP A 477 -22.20 -4.00 -39.93
CA ASP A 477 -22.37 -2.58 -39.70
C ASP A 477 -21.30 -1.75 -40.43
N LEU A 478 -20.04 -2.23 -40.45
CA LEU A 478 -18.97 -1.57 -41.20
C LEU A 478 -19.16 -1.61 -42.71
N ASN A 479 -19.74 -2.68 -43.25
CA ASN A 479 -20.05 -2.78 -44.68
C ASN A 479 -21.08 -1.74 -45.13
N LEU A 480 -21.96 -1.29 -44.24
CA LEU A 480 -22.91 -0.20 -44.52
C LEU A 480 -22.26 1.16 -44.63
N LEU A 481 -21.01 1.33 -44.16
CA LEU A 481 -20.29 2.59 -44.12
C LEU A 481 -19.25 2.77 -45.23
N GLN A 482 -19.31 1.98 -46.32
CA GLN A 482 -18.34 2.02 -47.41
C GLN A 482 -18.26 3.38 -48.12
N ASP A 483 -19.40 4.06 -48.24
CA ASP A 483 -19.53 5.38 -48.86
C ASP A 483 -19.51 6.55 -47.86
N GLU A 484 -19.28 6.28 -46.58
CA GLU A 484 -19.28 7.27 -45.52
C GLU A 484 -17.85 7.65 -45.09
N TYR A 485 -17.66 8.89 -44.64
CA TYR A 485 -16.40 9.25 -44.02
C TYR A 485 -16.24 8.60 -42.63
N THR A 486 -15.19 7.84 -42.49
CA THR A 486 -14.97 7.07 -41.28
C THR A 486 -13.57 7.29 -40.69
N PHE A 487 -13.48 7.42 -39.36
CA PHE A 487 -12.22 7.44 -38.63
C PHE A 487 -12.03 6.11 -37.90
N GLY A 488 -11.17 5.25 -38.45
CA GLY A 488 -10.75 4.05 -37.75
C GLY A 488 -9.81 4.38 -36.58
N THR A 489 -9.78 3.57 -35.54
CA THR A 489 -8.94 3.83 -34.38
C THR A 489 -8.09 2.62 -33.97
N ASN A 490 -6.85 2.87 -33.52
CA ASN A 490 -5.91 1.86 -33.02
C ASN A 490 -5.85 0.59 -33.87
N MET A 491 -6.35 -0.54 -33.34
CA MET A 491 -6.22 -1.86 -33.96
C MET A 491 -7.48 -2.27 -34.76
N VAL A 492 -8.30 -1.34 -35.22
CA VAL A 492 -9.53 -1.64 -35.96
C VAL A 492 -9.28 -2.51 -37.20
N TYR A 493 -8.10 -2.47 -37.77
CA TYR A 493 -7.72 -3.30 -38.91
C TYR A 493 -7.79 -4.83 -38.66
N LYS A 494 -7.84 -5.23 -37.40
CA LYS A 494 -8.04 -6.65 -37.02
C LYS A 494 -9.41 -7.21 -37.38
N ILE A 495 -10.35 -6.37 -37.84
CA ILE A 495 -11.65 -6.81 -38.37
C ILE A 495 -11.68 -6.91 -39.91
N PHE A 496 -10.58 -6.55 -40.61
CA PHE A 496 -10.56 -6.46 -42.06
C PHE A 496 -10.73 -7.78 -42.81
N ASP A 497 -10.57 -8.90 -42.14
CA ASP A 497 -10.90 -10.23 -42.63
C ASP A 497 -12.42 -10.52 -42.68
N LYS A 498 -13.22 -9.73 -41.95
CA LYS A 498 -14.67 -9.89 -41.80
C LYS A 498 -15.47 -8.82 -42.57
N THR A 499 -14.80 -7.86 -43.23
CA THR A 499 -15.47 -6.76 -43.92
C THR A 499 -14.64 -6.22 -45.07
N ASN A 500 -15.28 -5.73 -46.11
CA ASN A 500 -14.65 -5.01 -47.22
C ASN A 500 -14.43 -3.53 -46.89
N TRP A 501 -15.00 -3.05 -45.78
CA TRP A 501 -14.82 -1.66 -45.34
C TRP A 501 -13.36 -1.34 -45.04
N ARG A 502 -12.97 -0.13 -45.40
CA ARG A 502 -11.69 0.47 -45.04
C ARG A 502 -11.92 1.90 -44.56
N PRO A 503 -11.23 2.39 -43.48
CA PRO A 503 -11.47 3.72 -42.99
C PRO A 503 -10.98 4.80 -43.98
N SER A 504 -11.69 5.92 -44.04
CA SER A 504 -11.25 7.11 -44.76
C SER A 504 -10.06 7.78 -44.10
N PHE A 505 -10.02 7.74 -42.76
CA PHE A 505 -8.96 8.26 -41.90
C PHE A 505 -8.67 7.28 -40.78
N HIS A 506 -7.43 7.29 -40.25
CA HIS A 506 -7.06 6.45 -39.14
C HIS A 506 -6.39 7.21 -38.03
N CYS A 507 -6.70 6.91 -36.74
CA CYS A 507 -6.17 7.59 -35.57
C CYS A 507 -5.45 6.62 -34.62
N VAL A 508 -4.20 6.95 -34.24
CA VAL A 508 -3.43 6.21 -33.24
C VAL A 508 -2.80 7.18 -32.26
N SER A 509 -3.18 7.14 -30.99
CA SER A 509 -2.62 8.02 -29.97
C SER A 509 -1.65 7.32 -29.03
N ASP A 510 -1.73 5.99 -28.94
CA ASP A 510 -0.93 5.21 -28.01
C ASP A 510 0.47 4.93 -28.51
N THR A 511 1.48 5.25 -27.66
CA THR A 511 2.88 5.05 -27.99
C THR A 511 3.32 3.59 -28.04
N ILE A 512 2.62 2.68 -27.33
CA ILE A 512 2.92 1.24 -27.37
C ILE A 512 2.46 0.67 -28.69
N TYR A 513 1.23 0.95 -29.10
CA TYR A 513 0.72 0.52 -30.40
C TYR A 513 1.58 1.09 -31.54
N GLY A 514 1.92 2.37 -31.49
CA GLY A 514 2.79 2.98 -32.48
C GLY A 514 4.20 2.39 -32.56
N SER A 515 4.80 2.00 -31.44
CA SER A 515 6.18 1.51 -31.40
C SER A 515 6.30 0.01 -31.65
N LYS A 516 5.42 -0.83 -31.06
CA LYS A 516 5.48 -2.30 -31.17
C LYS A 516 4.76 -2.82 -32.42
N LEU A 517 3.64 -2.20 -32.79
CA LEU A 517 2.78 -2.63 -33.89
C LEU A 517 2.82 -1.69 -35.10
N GLY A 518 3.73 -0.70 -35.10
CA GLY A 518 3.81 0.29 -36.17
C GLY A 518 4.15 -0.28 -37.55
N LEU A 519 4.84 -1.43 -37.62
CA LEU A 519 5.10 -2.13 -38.90
C LEU A 519 3.80 -2.72 -39.43
N GLU A 520 3.10 -3.53 -38.64
CA GLU A 520 1.83 -4.15 -39.01
C GLU A 520 0.78 -3.08 -39.36
N LEU A 521 0.67 -2.03 -38.56
CA LEU A 521 -0.22 -0.90 -38.80
C LEU A 521 0.07 -0.24 -40.17
N SER A 522 1.35 0.01 -40.49
CA SER A 522 1.76 0.64 -41.74
C SER A 522 1.46 -0.22 -42.96
N ASP A 523 1.45 -1.53 -42.80
CA ASP A 523 1.16 -2.46 -43.90
C ASP A 523 -0.36 -2.64 -44.12
N MET A 524 -1.16 -2.61 -43.06
CA MET A 524 -2.60 -2.82 -43.10
C MET A 524 -3.41 -1.54 -43.35
N ILE A 525 -2.95 -0.38 -42.86
CA ILE A 525 -3.67 0.89 -43.01
C ILE A 525 -3.06 1.69 -44.16
N LYS A 526 -3.86 1.98 -45.18
CA LYS A 526 -3.53 2.80 -46.35
C LYS A 526 -4.15 4.20 -46.29
N ALA A 527 -5.08 4.43 -45.37
CA ALA A 527 -5.70 5.72 -45.16
C ALA A 527 -4.73 6.74 -44.50
N PRO A 528 -4.96 8.06 -44.65
CA PRO A 528 -4.24 9.09 -43.93
C PRO A 528 -4.24 8.80 -42.43
N LEU A 529 -3.05 8.85 -41.80
CA LEU A 529 -2.87 8.52 -40.39
C LEU A 529 -2.71 9.78 -39.55
N PHE A 530 -3.53 9.93 -38.54
CA PHE A 530 -3.43 10.96 -37.51
C PHE A 530 -2.88 10.39 -36.22
N THR A 531 -1.86 11.06 -35.67
CA THR A 531 -1.20 10.57 -34.49
C THR A 531 -0.69 11.70 -33.58
N THR A 532 -0.13 11.36 -32.43
CA THR A 532 0.52 12.37 -31.57
C THR A 532 2.00 12.51 -31.95
N GLU A 533 2.59 13.69 -31.74
CA GLU A 533 4.01 13.90 -31.95
C GLU A 533 4.86 12.85 -31.22
N ARG A 534 4.47 12.50 -29.99
CA ARG A 534 5.17 11.50 -29.18
C ARG A 534 5.10 10.10 -29.78
N THR A 535 3.97 9.71 -30.29
CA THR A 535 3.77 8.41 -30.97
C THR A 535 4.53 8.42 -32.31
N TYR A 536 4.40 9.48 -33.11
CA TYR A 536 5.10 9.65 -34.38
C TYR A 536 6.62 9.48 -34.24
N ARG A 537 7.23 10.10 -33.21
CA ARG A 537 8.68 9.99 -32.95
C ARG A 537 9.13 8.56 -32.59
N ARG A 538 8.23 7.73 -32.12
CA ARG A 538 8.51 6.34 -31.70
C ARG A 538 8.14 5.28 -32.73
N MET A 539 7.42 5.64 -33.78
CA MET A 539 7.08 4.72 -34.86
C MET A 539 8.33 4.33 -35.65
N ARG A 540 8.59 3.03 -35.79
CA ARG A 540 9.72 2.49 -36.56
C ARG A 540 9.58 2.73 -38.07
N LYS A 541 8.34 2.53 -38.58
CA LYS A 541 7.96 2.84 -39.96
C LYS A 541 6.78 3.82 -39.91
N LYS A 542 6.86 4.86 -40.73
CA LYS A 542 5.85 5.91 -40.81
C LYS A 542 5.14 5.78 -42.14
N PRO A 543 3.80 5.58 -42.15
CA PRO A 543 3.03 5.70 -43.40
C PRO A 543 3.26 7.05 -44.05
N VAL A 544 3.22 7.08 -45.39
CA VAL A 544 3.54 8.29 -46.18
C VAL A 544 2.65 9.45 -45.77
N ASP A 545 1.38 9.18 -45.53
CA ASP A 545 0.34 10.16 -45.18
C ASP A 545 0.12 10.31 -43.69
N THR A 546 1.22 10.45 -42.93
CA THR A 546 1.11 10.62 -41.47
C THR A 546 1.17 12.09 -41.06
N THR A 547 0.11 12.56 -40.42
CA THR A 547 0.02 13.88 -39.79
C THR A 547 0.07 13.74 -38.27
N TYR A 548 0.95 14.50 -37.59
CA TYR A 548 1.02 14.48 -36.14
C TYR A 548 0.59 15.79 -35.50
N ILE A 549 -0.04 15.66 -34.32
CA ILE A 549 -0.53 16.78 -33.52
C ILE A 549 0.32 16.88 -32.25
N HIS A 550 0.69 18.10 -31.86
CA HIS A 550 1.34 18.33 -30.57
C HIS A 550 0.37 18.08 -29.44
N THR A 551 0.86 17.46 -28.38
CA THR A 551 0.01 17.12 -27.24
C THR A 551 0.61 17.60 -25.94
N ILE A 552 -0.27 18.04 -25.01
CA ILE A 552 0.07 18.39 -23.64
C ILE A 552 -0.62 17.43 -22.69
N GLN A 553 0.16 16.90 -21.74
CA GLN A 553 -0.40 16.14 -20.63
C GLN A 553 -0.79 17.10 -19.50
N SER A 554 -2.07 17.23 -19.25
CA SER A 554 -2.62 18.02 -18.14
C SER A 554 -3.63 17.19 -17.36
N GLU A 555 -3.69 17.38 -16.05
CA GLU A 555 -4.75 16.80 -15.20
C GLU A 555 -6.13 17.36 -15.58
N ARG A 556 -6.16 18.63 -16.06
CA ARG A 556 -7.38 19.29 -16.57
C ARG A 556 -7.42 19.14 -18.08
N TYR A 557 -8.22 18.20 -18.56
CA TYR A 557 -8.53 18.07 -19.98
C TYR A 557 -9.44 19.20 -20.44
N LYS A 558 -9.17 19.75 -21.64
CA LYS A 558 -10.05 20.71 -22.33
C LYS A 558 -10.00 20.41 -23.81
N VAL A 559 -11.17 20.35 -24.45
CA VAL A 559 -11.29 20.36 -25.90
C VAL A 559 -11.03 21.78 -26.40
N ARG A 560 -10.18 21.94 -27.39
CA ARG A 560 -9.78 23.26 -27.87
C ARG A 560 -10.19 23.55 -29.31
N GLY A 561 -10.36 22.53 -30.14
CA GLY A 561 -10.66 22.66 -31.56
C GLY A 561 -9.59 23.35 -32.41
N ASN A 562 -8.53 23.88 -31.79
CA ASN A 562 -7.39 24.47 -32.48
C ASN A 562 -6.19 23.52 -32.42
N ILE A 563 -6.17 22.54 -33.31
CA ILE A 563 -5.12 21.53 -33.36
C ILE A 563 -3.80 22.05 -33.95
N PHE A 564 -3.76 23.25 -34.54
CA PHE A 564 -2.53 23.88 -34.97
C PHE A 564 -1.55 24.14 -33.83
N ALA A 565 -2.08 24.47 -32.64
CA ALA A 565 -1.29 24.70 -31.47
C ALA A 565 -0.95 23.34 -30.79
N TYR A 566 -1.97 22.69 -30.26
CA TYR A 566 -1.88 21.38 -29.59
C TYR A 566 -3.27 20.86 -29.28
N CYS A 567 -3.41 19.54 -29.07
CA CYS A 567 -4.59 18.97 -28.44
C CYS A 567 -4.22 18.34 -27.07
N MET A 568 -5.24 18.08 -26.27
CA MET A 568 -5.11 17.34 -25.03
C MET A 568 -5.70 15.95 -25.25
N ILE A 569 -4.88 14.89 -25.14
CA ILE A 569 -5.35 13.51 -25.23
C ILE A 569 -5.38 12.90 -23.85
N LYS A 570 -6.53 12.36 -23.46
CA LYS A 570 -6.73 11.69 -22.19
C LYS A 570 -7.59 10.44 -22.41
N ALA A 571 -7.19 9.34 -21.84
CA ALA A 571 -7.91 8.07 -21.75
C ALA A 571 -8.26 7.38 -23.06
N THR A 572 -8.78 8.05 -24.08
CA THR A 572 -9.27 7.43 -25.32
C THR A 572 -8.70 8.07 -26.58
N VAL A 573 -8.41 7.25 -27.60
CA VAL A 573 -7.99 7.70 -28.94
C VAL A 573 -9.10 8.45 -29.67
N LEU A 574 -10.36 8.19 -29.31
CA LEU A 574 -11.53 8.86 -29.89
C LEU A 574 -11.51 10.38 -29.66
N SER A 575 -10.83 10.84 -28.58
CA SER A 575 -10.63 12.29 -28.41
C SER A 575 -9.79 12.91 -29.50
N LEU A 576 -8.78 12.21 -30.01
CA LEU A 576 -7.99 12.66 -31.18
C LEU A 576 -8.83 12.65 -32.45
N ALA A 577 -9.61 11.58 -32.68
CA ALA A 577 -10.47 11.47 -33.84
C ALA A 577 -11.54 12.57 -33.87
N ALA A 578 -12.15 12.86 -32.72
CA ALA A 578 -13.15 13.93 -32.60
C ALA A 578 -12.55 15.32 -32.87
N GLU A 579 -11.39 15.65 -32.28
CA GLU A 579 -10.72 16.94 -32.51
C GLU A 579 -10.25 17.10 -33.97
N MET A 580 -9.86 15.99 -34.64
CA MET A 580 -9.59 16.00 -36.07
C MET A 580 -10.87 16.23 -36.89
N ALA A 581 -11.96 15.55 -36.57
CA ALA A 581 -13.25 15.77 -37.23
C ALA A 581 -13.75 17.21 -37.08
N PHE A 582 -13.59 17.81 -35.89
CA PHE A 582 -13.91 19.22 -35.66
C PHE A 582 -13.04 20.16 -36.54
N HIS A 583 -11.74 19.87 -36.64
CA HIS A 583 -10.82 20.63 -37.46
C HIS A 583 -11.15 20.56 -38.94
N MET A 584 -11.55 19.39 -39.41
CA MET A 584 -11.92 19.16 -40.82
C MET A 584 -13.33 19.71 -41.18
N GLY A 585 -14.10 20.17 -40.18
CA GLY A 585 -15.38 20.87 -40.40
C GLY A 585 -16.60 20.00 -40.38
N PHE A 586 -16.50 18.72 -40.00
CA PHE A 586 -17.67 17.86 -39.86
C PHE A 586 -18.66 18.42 -38.85
N LYS A 587 -19.95 18.32 -39.15
CA LYS A 587 -21.04 18.88 -38.31
C LYS A 587 -21.93 17.83 -37.68
N GLU A 588 -21.93 16.61 -38.20
CA GLU A 588 -22.61 15.48 -37.62
C GLU A 588 -21.60 14.34 -37.44
N ILE A 589 -21.51 13.82 -36.21
CA ILE A 589 -20.54 12.80 -35.85
C ILE A 589 -21.27 11.65 -35.18
N TYR A 590 -21.07 10.44 -35.67
CA TYR A 590 -21.70 9.23 -35.17
C TYR A 590 -20.64 8.32 -34.58
N LEU A 591 -20.87 7.83 -33.34
CA LEU A 591 -20.00 6.89 -32.68
C LEU A 591 -20.49 5.47 -32.92
N LEU A 592 -19.62 4.56 -33.36
CA LEU A 592 -19.91 3.14 -33.57
C LEU A 592 -18.87 2.27 -32.90
N GLY A 593 -19.28 1.21 -32.19
CA GLY A 593 -18.37 0.36 -31.45
C GLY A 593 -17.72 1.02 -30.22
N VAL A 594 -18.43 1.96 -29.59
CA VAL A 594 -17.97 2.71 -28.41
C VAL A 594 -18.77 2.27 -27.19
N ASP A 595 -18.51 1.06 -26.73
CA ASP A 595 -19.32 0.38 -25.72
C ASP A 595 -19.12 0.88 -24.29
N CYS A 596 -17.99 1.47 -23.98
CA CYS A 596 -17.59 1.85 -22.61
C CYS A 596 -17.70 0.69 -21.62
N THR A 597 -17.31 -0.50 -22.05
CA THR A 597 -17.13 -1.70 -21.24
C THR A 597 -15.66 -1.86 -20.85
N ASN A 598 -15.39 -2.71 -19.85
CA ASN A 598 -14.01 -2.88 -19.38
C ASN A 598 -13.14 -3.50 -20.50
N PRO A 599 -12.10 -2.79 -20.99
CA PRO A 599 -11.28 -3.25 -22.11
C PRO A 599 -10.41 -4.49 -21.76
N HIS A 600 -10.33 -4.85 -20.50
CA HIS A 600 -9.56 -6.00 -20.02
C HIS A 600 -10.42 -7.23 -19.70
N ASP A 601 -11.74 -7.15 -19.88
CA ASP A 601 -12.63 -8.32 -19.79
C ASP A 601 -12.43 -9.25 -20.99
N LYS A 602 -12.83 -10.52 -20.87
CA LYS A 602 -12.73 -11.51 -21.96
C LYS A 602 -13.41 -11.09 -23.27
N LYS A 603 -14.41 -10.20 -23.17
CA LYS A 603 -15.12 -9.59 -24.30
C LYS A 603 -14.98 -8.07 -24.30
N GLY A 604 -13.80 -7.56 -23.95
CA GLY A 604 -13.53 -6.12 -23.89
C GLY A 604 -13.39 -5.43 -25.26
N HIS A 605 -13.12 -6.23 -26.31
CA HIS A 605 -12.98 -5.76 -27.69
C HIS A 605 -13.73 -6.68 -28.66
N PHE A 606 -13.91 -6.23 -29.90
CA PHE A 606 -14.62 -6.97 -30.95
C PHE A 606 -13.93 -8.30 -31.37
N THR A 607 -12.70 -8.52 -30.96
CA THR A 607 -11.95 -9.76 -31.19
C THR A 607 -11.06 -10.12 -30.00
N ASP A 608 -10.94 -11.42 -29.73
CA ASP A 608 -10.07 -11.94 -28.66
C ASP A 608 -8.57 -11.71 -28.95
N ASN A 609 -8.21 -11.60 -30.24
CA ASN A 609 -6.85 -11.34 -30.71
C ASN A 609 -6.55 -9.85 -30.93
N TYR A 610 -7.24 -8.97 -30.22
CA TYR A 610 -7.08 -7.53 -30.35
C TYR A 610 -5.64 -7.07 -30.11
N THR A 611 -4.96 -7.66 -29.13
CA THR A 611 -3.57 -7.37 -28.82
C THR A 611 -2.82 -8.63 -28.35
N THR A 612 -1.50 -8.64 -28.46
CA THR A 612 -0.69 -9.74 -27.90
C THR A 612 -0.62 -9.65 -26.38
N LYS A 613 -0.43 -10.80 -25.70
CA LYS A 613 -0.26 -10.83 -24.25
C LYS A 613 0.85 -9.88 -23.78
N GLU A 614 2.00 -9.84 -24.48
CA GLU A 614 3.13 -8.97 -24.18
C GLU A 614 2.76 -7.47 -24.26
N VAL A 615 1.97 -7.07 -25.25
CA VAL A 615 1.52 -5.68 -25.41
C VAL A 615 0.51 -5.32 -24.32
N ALA A 616 -0.43 -6.21 -24.00
CA ALA A 616 -1.41 -6.03 -22.93
C ALA A 616 -0.74 -5.90 -21.56
N GLU A 617 0.19 -6.78 -21.22
CA GLU A 617 0.98 -6.70 -19.98
C GLU A 617 1.82 -5.42 -19.90
N THR A 618 2.43 -5.02 -21.02
CA THR A 618 3.21 -3.76 -21.08
C THR A 618 2.33 -2.55 -20.83
N ASP A 619 1.10 -2.54 -21.35
CA ASP A 619 0.14 -1.45 -21.14
C ASP A 619 -0.36 -1.40 -19.70
N ILE A 620 -0.77 -2.55 -19.15
CA ILE A 620 -1.17 -2.69 -17.75
C ILE A 620 -0.06 -2.19 -16.82
N ASN A 621 1.19 -2.64 -17.01
CA ASN A 621 2.32 -2.22 -16.20
C ASN A 621 2.62 -0.72 -16.33
N ARG A 622 2.45 -0.15 -17.52
CA ARG A 622 2.56 1.30 -17.76
C ARG A 622 1.49 2.07 -16.99
N ILE A 623 0.24 1.60 -17.04
CA ILE A 623 -0.88 2.23 -16.33
C ILE A 623 -0.66 2.14 -14.83
N LYS A 624 -0.33 0.96 -14.30
CA LYS A 624 0.02 0.76 -12.88
C LYS A 624 1.13 1.71 -12.44
N THR A 625 2.20 1.81 -13.21
CA THR A 625 3.32 2.72 -12.92
C THR A 625 2.90 4.19 -12.95
N ARG A 626 2.04 4.57 -13.90
CA ARG A 626 1.55 5.96 -14.04
C ARG A 626 0.59 6.34 -12.91
N MET A 627 -0.27 5.41 -12.50
CA MET A 627 -1.18 5.58 -11.38
C MET A 627 -0.47 5.45 -10.03
N LYS A 628 0.82 5.05 -10.02
CA LYS A 628 1.60 4.71 -8.81
C LYS A 628 0.94 3.60 -7.98
N ALA A 629 0.19 2.71 -8.60
CA ALA A 629 -0.61 1.67 -7.98
C ALA A 629 -0.33 0.32 -8.65
N ASN A 630 0.74 -0.35 -8.21
CA ASN A 630 1.15 -1.65 -8.77
C ASN A 630 0.20 -2.79 -8.37
N THR A 631 -0.68 -2.56 -7.41
CA THR A 631 -1.60 -3.54 -6.83
C THR A 631 -2.98 -3.55 -7.46
N LEU A 632 -3.31 -2.58 -8.32
CA LEU A 632 -4.61 -2.57 -9.00
C LEU A 632 -4.83 -3.83 -9.81
N THR A 633 -5.98 -4.44 -9.64
CA THR A 633 -6.44 -5.54 -10.49
C THR A 633 -6.71 -5.02 -11.91
N THR A 634 -6.71 -5.93 -12.88
CA THR A 634 -7.05 -5.60 -14.28
C THR A 634 -8.44 -4.97 -14.38
N LYS A 635 -9.41 -5.46 -13.59
CA LYS A 635 -10.76 -4.91 -13.50
C LYS A 635 -10.77 -3.46 -13.03
N GLN A 636 -10.09 -3.14 -11.93
CA GLN A 636 -9.99 -1.77 -11.39
C GLN A 636 -9.28 -0.81 -12.35
N ILE A 637 -8.28 -1.29 -13.09
CA ILE A 637 -7.63 -0.50 -14.14
C ILE A 637 -8.63 -0.18 -15.25
N GLY A 638 -9.43 -1.17 -15.68
CA GLY A 638 -10.46 -0.98 -16.69
C GLY A 638 -11.54 0.00 -16.25
N GLU A 639 -12.06 -0.12 -15.05
CA GLU A 639 -13.03 0.82 -14.46
C GLU A 639 -12.48 2.26 -14.46
N HIS A 640 -11.24 2.45 -14.01
CA HIS A 640 -10.59 3.77 -14.05
C HIS A 640 -10.42 4.33 -15.47
N ILE A 641 -10.15 3.48 -16.47
CA ILE A 641 -10.08 3.92 -17.88
C ILE A 641 -11.46 4.36 -18.37
N ILE A 642 -12.52 3.64 -18.00
CA ILE A 642 -13.91 3.98 -18.37
C ILE A 642 -14.28 5.33 -17.76
N ASP A 643 -14.10 5.53 -16.45
CA ASP A 643 -14.43 6.80 -15.77
C ASP A 643 -13.74 7.99 -16.43
N ARG A 644 -12.45 7.83 -16.73
CA ARG A 644 -11.70 8.89 -17.41
C ARG A 644 -12.13 9.13 -18.85
N SER A 645 -12.61 8.10 -19.53
CA SER A 645 -13.17 8.22 -20.88
C SER A 645 -14.52 8.94 -20.85
N MET A 646 -15.36 8.64 -19.85
CA MET A 646 -16.64 9.34 -19.65
C MET A 646 -16.44 10.84 -19.39
N GLU A 647 -15.43 11.22 -18.57
CA GLU A 647 -15.06 12.63 -18.39
C GLU A 647 -14.71 13.32 -19.73
N VAL A 648 -13.97 12.61 -20.60
CA VAL A 648 -13.60 13.15 -21.92
C VAL A 648 -14.81 13.31 -22.82
N TYR A 649 -15.70 12.32 -22.86
CA TYR A 649 -16.93 12.39 -23.68
C TYR A 649 -17.87 13.52 -23.23
N ALA A 650 -18.00 13.76 -21.93
CA ALA A 650 -18.77 14.89 -21.42
C ALA A 650 -18.22 16.25 -21.90
N LEU A 651 -16.88 16.39 -21.94
CA LEU A 651 -16.25 17.62 -22.45
C LEU A 651 -16.32 17.77 -23.97
N LEU A 652 -16.34 16.65 -24.72
CA LEU A 652 -16.58 16.66 -26.17
C LEU A 652 -18.02 17.06 -26.47
N ASP A 653 -19.00 16.60 -25.68
CA ASP A 653 -20.41 16.99 -25.80
C ASP A 653 -20.60 18.49 -25.51
N GLU A 654 -20.00 18.99 -24.42
CA GLU A 654 -20.04 20.45 -24.10
C GLU A 654 -19.44 21.28 -25.24
N TYR A 655 -18.28 20.88 -25.76
CA TYR A 655 -17.64 21.58 -26.87
C TYR A 655 -18.49 21.53 -28.14
N SER A 656 -19.01 20.37 -28.50
CA SER A 656 -19.80 20.16 -29.71
C SER A 656 -21.09 21.04 -29.73
N LYS A 657 -21.84 21.07 -28.61
CA LYS A 657 -23.02 21.90 -28.41
C LYS A 657 -22.71 23.39 -28.60
N LYS A 658 -21.59 23.85 -28.01
CA LYS A 658 -21.15 25.25 -28.12
C LYS A 658 -20.80 25.66 -29.54
N HIS A 659 -20.36 24.72 -30.41
CA HIS A 659 -19.89 25.00 -31.78
C HIS A 659 -20.87 24.53 -32.87
N GLY A 660 -22.09 24.18 -32.48
CA GLY A 660 -23.12 23.72 -33.42
C GLY A 660 -22.77 22.43 -34.12
N ILE A 661 -22.07 21.55 -33.44
CA ILE A 661 -21.73 20.18 -33.89
C ILE A 661 -22.65 19.21 -33.15
N ARG A 662 -23.16 18.20 -33.83
CA ARG A 662 -24.00 17.18 -33.24
C ARG A 662 -23.26 15.87 -33.18
N ILE A 663 -23.19 15.29 -31.98
CA ILE A 663 -22.58 13.96 -31.77
C ILE A 663 -23.67 13.00 -31.33
N TYR A 664 -23.74 11.84 -31.98
CA TYR A 664 -24.71 10.79 -31.72
C TYR A 664 -24.03 9.48 -31.41
N ASN A 665 -24.68 8.65 -30.62
CA ASN A 665 -24.21 7.28 -30.33
C ASN A 665 -25.01 6.27 -31.14
N ALA A 666 -24.41 5.71 -32.20
CA ALA A 666 -24.96 4.65 -33.03
C ALA A 666 -24.47 3.24 -32.60
N THR A 667 -23.78 3.13 -31.46
CA THR A 667 -23.27 1.84 -30.94
C THR A 667 -24.43 0.94 -30.53
N ARG A 668 -24.37 -0.33 -30.91
CA ARG A 668 -25.35 -1.37 -30.52
C ARG A 668 -25.13 -1.79 -29.07
N GLY A 669 -25.90 -1.22 -28.13
CA GLY A 669 -25.74 -1.48 -26.68
C GLY A 669 -24.62 -0.64 -26.05
N GLY A 670 -23.91 -1.22 -25.05
CA GLY A 670 -22.89 -0.50 -24.27
C GLY A 670 -23.44 0.49 -23.24
N ASN A 671 -22.53 1.20 -22.54
CA ASN A 671 -22.86 2.04 -21.37
C ASN A 671 -22.69 3.55 -21.63
N LEU A 672 -22.44 3.97 -22.88
CA LEU A 672 -22.24 5.39 -23.21
C LEU A 672 -23.58 6.07 -23.45
N GLU A 673 -24.06 6.87 -22.48
CA GLU A 673 -25.35 7.58 -22.53
C GLU A 673 -25.20 9.13 -22.61
N ILE A 674 -23.97 9.64 -22.74
CA ILE A 674 -23.70 11.09 -22.82
C ILE A 674 -24.25 11.68 -24.11
N PHE A 675 -24.19 10.94 -25.23
CA PHE A 675 -24.68 11.37 -26.52
C PHE A 675 -26.03 10.71 -26.83
N PRO A 676 -26.94 11.42 -27.53
CA PRO A 676 -28.21 10.83 -27.96
C PRO A 676 -28.01 9.55 -28.77
N ARG A 677 -28.72 8.48 -28.43
CA ARG A 677 -28.69 7.23 -29.17
C ARG A 677 -29.53 7.33 -30.44
N VAL A 678 -28.96 6.74 -31.50
CA VAL A 678 -29.62 6.59 -32.80
C VAL A 678 -29.38 5.18 -33.31
N LYS A 679 -30.28 4.66 -34.15
CA LYS A 679 -30.04 3.41 -34.87
C LYS A 679 -29.25 3.69 -36.15
N LEU A 680 -28.25 2.87 -36.45
CA LEU A 680 -27.42 3.02 -37.64
C LEU A 680 -28.25 3.00 -38.93
N GLU A 681 -29.23 2.11 -38.99
CA GLU A 681 -30.13 1.94 -40.12
C GLU A 681 -30.96 3.23 -40.41
N ASP A 682 -31.44 3.87 -39.34
CA ASP A 682 -32.19 5.12 -39.47
C ASP A 682 -31.31 6.28 -39.99
N VAL A 683 -30.06 6.34 -39.52
CA VAL A 683 -29.06 7.33 -39.98
C VAL A 683 -28.73 7.17 -41.47
N LEU A 684 -28.68 5.92 -41.94
CA LEU A 684 -28.33 5.59 -43.32
C LEU A 684 -29.56 5.51 -44.26
N ASN A 685 -30.77 5.79 -43.76
CA ASN A 685 -32.04 5.68 -44.49
C ASN A 685 -32.28 4.29 -45.11
N ILE A 686 -31.80 3.24 -44.43
CA ILE A 686 -32.00 1.87 -44.85
C ILE A 686 -33.40 1.43 -44.41
N LYS A 687 -34.28 1.09 -45.34
CA LYS A 687 -35.57 0.46 -45.01
C LYS A 687 -35.28 -0.94 -44.47
N THR A 688 -35.52 -1.16 -43.19
CA THR A 688 -35.44 -2.48 -42.53
C THR A 688 -36.62 -3.35 -42.92
#